data_51fc04e25c1f8148969e41d53f047f7d
#
_entry.id   51fc04e25c1f8148969e41d53f047f7d
#
_cell.length_a   1.000
_cell.length_b   1.000
_cell.length_c   1.000
_cell.angle_alpha   90.00
_cell.angle_beta   90.00
_cell.angle_gamma   90.00
#
_symmetry.space_group_name_H-M   'P 1'
#
loop_
_entity.id
_entity.type
_entity.pdbx_description
1 polymer ?
#
loop_
_entity_poly.entity_id
_entity_poly.type
_entity_poly.pdbx_seq_one_letter_code
_entity_poly.pdbx_strand_id
1 'polypeptide(L)'
;MSVADLLARWRSNPQFMNKVAAWRIFPGSPAVYAPAPPSLHPALQGALAACGIQQLYVHQSEAVEAALRQENIVITTPTASGKTLCYNLPVLHTFLAEPAACALYLFPTKALAHDQIEELNRLAKAIDAVDPTARLAPSIAAYDGDTPMPQRSRIRKRARLLLTNPDMLHVSILPNHAQWADFLAGLRWVVLDEIHIYRGVFGSHVANVLRRLQRICRHYSATPRFICTSATIANPTQLAERLIEQRVHQIERSTAPRGEKHIILLNTPLVDAEKGVRRAAVLEAADLAAECIDAGLQTIVFGRSRVAAELLLTYLRAGLERRRSRPGQPFPAGNQAVPNQTFVTAEHVQGYRGGYLPAERRSIEAGLRSGLVRSVVATNALELGIDIGGLAAAIVCGYPGSIAATWQQFGRAGRTTDAAVAVLVATAGLLDQYVIRHSEFLFEQSPEHALIHPDNLMLLVDHVRCAVAELPFHRDEAFGASPYLADVLALLTEQGEVQRHGDRFFWSGLRHPAREMSLRSVGGEPVIIQQVEPAGEGERNAPCVIGEVDQVSAPLLVHDGAIYFHGGQSYQVQRLDLTALRADVTAVDVDYYTEAISDSEVKLLTCHAGRSAENSLTAWGDVAVHAQVIGYRKIKRTTHETLGVYPLDYTRRTLETSAYWCEITPAVQQELEVAGLWFDSVNDYGPNWVEQRAAVRARDRGRCAVCGAPEAPGRQHDVHHKIPFRLFGYVPGLNEAYLEANRLENLMLVCRGCHRRIETAGRYQTGLDGLAYLLSNLAPLYLMCDPGDLGVYVERGSPIGRAAVPDARTHAPRVFVYERVPAGLGFSAQLYDLHETLLNAALESVRSCPCVHGCPACVGPVLDDQPLQLQTKRLTLALLERLAA
;
A
#
# COMPACT_ATOMS: atom_id res chain seq x y z
N MET A 1 28.58 -1.79 21.76
CA MET A 1 27.85 -2.95 22.35
C MET A 1 27.45 -3.84 21.18
N SER A 2 27.62 -5.16 21.26
CA SER A 2 27.20 -6.08 20.19
C SER A 2 25.68 -6.29 20.20
N VAL A 3 25.14 -6.85 19.12
CA VAL A 3 23.71 -7.28 19.08
C VAL A 3 23.44 -8.29 20.20
N ALA A 4 24.37 -9.21 20.45
CA ALA A 4 24.26 -10.21 21.53
C ALA A 4 24.14 -9.57 22.92
N ASP A 5 24.92 -8.52 23.20
CA ASP A 5 24.86 -7.81 24.49
C ASP A 5 23.49 -7.10 24.66
N LEU A 6 22.97 -6.51 23.60
CA LEU A 6 21.63 -5.86 23.61
C LEU A 6 20.53 -6.90 23.88
N LEU A 7 20.58 -8.04 23.18
CA LEU A 7 19.62 -9.13 23.34
C LEU A 7 19.68 -9.75 24.75
N ALA A 8 20.87 -9.90 25.30
CA ALA A 8 21.04 -10.37 26.69
C ALA A 8 20.42 -9.39 27.69
N ARG A 9 20.62 -8.07 27.48
CA ARG A 9 20.00 -7.03 28.31
C ARG A 9 18.48 -7.06 28.21
N TRP A 10 17.92 -7.23 27.01
CA TRP A 10 16.46 -7.33 26.82
C TRP A 10 15.88 -8.57 27.50
N ARG A 11 16.57 -9.74 27.40
CA ARG A 11 16.12 -10.96 28.07
C ARG A 11 16.16 -10.86 29.60
N SER A 12 17.11 -10.13 30.17
CA SER A 12 17.21 -9.92 31.62
C SER A 12 16.25 -8.84 32.13
N ASN A 13 15.58 -8.09 31.27
CA ASN A 13 14.63 -7.04 31.64
C ASN A 13 13.19 -7.56 31.68
N PRO A 14 12.58 -7.76 32.87
CA PRO A 14 11.21 -8.25 32.98
C PRO A 14 10.17 -7.33 32.31
N GLN A 15 10.38 -6.00 32.34
CA GLN A 15 9.47 -5.06 31.72
C GLN A 15 9.47 -5.17 30.19
N PHE A 16 10.62 -5.52 29.60
CA PHE A 16 10.70 -5.79 28.18
C PHE A 16 10.05 -7.15 27.87
N MET A 17 10.40 -8.20 28.62
CA MET A 17 9.89 -9.56 28.37
C MET A 17 8.36 -9.67 28.51
N ASN A 18 7.74 -8.88 29.40
CA ASN A 18 6.28 -8.83 29.52
C ASN A 18 5.58 -8.28 28.25
N LYS A 19 6.29 -7.59 27.37
CA LYS A 19 5.75 -7.11 26.09
C LYS A 19 5.97 -8.11 24.95
N VAL A 20 6.84 -9.10 25.13
CA VAL A 20 7.22 -10.07 24.11
C VAL A 20 6.13 -11.12 23.95
N ALA A 21 5.47 -11.15 22.81
CA ALA A 21 4.49 -12.17 22.46
C ALA A 21 5.18 -13.43 21.87
N ALA A 22 6.19 -13.23 21.03
CA ALA A 22 6.99 -14.31 20.47
C ALA A 22 8.44 -13.85 20.25
N TRP A 23 9.38 -14.76 20.45
CA TRP A 23 10.80 -14.57 20.16
C TRP A 23 11.33 -15.80 19.45
N ARG A 24 11.56 -15.69 18.14
CA ARG A 24 12.10 -16.79 17.33
C ARG A 24 13.55 -16.49 16.94
N ILE A 25 14.38 -17.54 16.97
CA ILE A 25 15.78 -17.47 16.57
C ILE A 25 15.94 -18.30 15.30
N PHE A 26 16.40 -17.64 14.25
CA PHE A 26 16.75 -18.27 12.99
C PHE A 26 18.28 -18.46 12.98
N PRO A 27 18.77 -19.71 13.05
CA PRO A 27 20.19 -19.96 13.13
C PRO A 27 20.89 -19.52 11.85
N GLY A 28 22.12 -19.08 11.99
CA GLY A 28 23.00 -18.84 10.86
C GLY A 28 23.24 -20.12 10.05
N SER A 29 23.47 -19.94 8.77
CA SER A 29 23.86 -21.05 7.88
C SER A 29 25.10 -20.68 7.08
N PRO A 30 26.06 -21.62 6.90
CA PRO A 30 27.22 -21.40 6.05
C PRO A 30 26.79 -21.35 4.57
N ALA A 31 27.64 -20.74 3.74
CA ALA A 31 27.49 -20.80 2.29
C ALA A 31 27.70 -22.22 1.77
N VAL A 32 26.93 -22.59 0.74
CA VAL A 32 27.18 -23.81 -0.05
C VAL A 32 27.57 -23.38 -1.46
N TYR A 33 28.77 -23.74 -1.86
CA TYR A 33 29.36 -23.33 -3.12
C TYR A 33 29.30 -24.42 -4.19
N ALA A 34 29.30 -23.99 -5.43
CA ALA A 34 29.51 -24.78 -6.62
C ALA A 34 30.58 -24.13 -7.51
N PRO A 35 31.30 -24.89 -8.34
CA PRO A 35 32.16 -24.28 -9.37
C PRO A 35 31.31 -23.46 -10.37
N ALA A 36 31.93 -22.44 -10.98
CA ALA A 36 31.30 -21.78 -12.11
C ALA A 36 31.09 -22.78 -13.24
N PRO A 37 29.98 -22.74 -14.00
CA PRO A 37 29.73 -23.65 -15.10
C PRO A 37 30.87 -23.60 -16.10
N PRO A 38 31.38 -24.75 -16.58
CA PRO A 38 32.51 -24.81 -17.52
C PRO A 38 32.22 -24.10 -18.87
N SER A 39 30.93 -24.01 -19.21
CA SER A 39 30.44 -23.31 -20.40
C SER A 39 30.49 -21.78 -20.30
N LEU A 40 30.78 -21.24 -19.11
CA LEU A 40 30.88 -19.80 -18.92
C LEU A 40 32.12 -19.23 -19.65
N HIS A 41 31.96 -18.09 -20.33
CA HIS A 41 33.03 -17.48 -21.12
C HIS A 41 34.30 -17.24 -20.29
N PRO A 42 35.54 -17.58 -20.77
CA PRO A 42 36.77 -17.45 -19.98
C PRO A 42 37.04 -16.05 -19.41
N ALA A 43 36.77 -15.00 -20.19
CA ALA A 43 36.94 -13.62 -19.74
C ALA A 43 36.05 -13.29 -18.54
N LEU A 44 34.85 -13.88 -18.49
CA LEU A 44 33.93 -13.69 -17.35
C LEU A 44 34.40 -14.45 -16.10
N GLN A 45 34.97 -15.67 -16.28
CA GLN A 45 35.59 -16.42 -15.18
C GLN A 45 36.77 -15.63 -14.60
N GLY A 46 37.63 -15.07 -15.46
CA GLY A 46 38.77 -14.23 -15.05
C GLY A 46 38.31 -12.97 -14.29
N ALA A 47 37.26 -12.32 -14.78
CA ALA A 47 36.70 -11.13 -14.12
C ALA A 47 36.09 -11.44 -12.75
N LEU A 48 35.39 -12.57 -12.59
CA LEU A 48 34.90 -13.04 -11.28
C LEU A 48 36.04 -13.23 -10.29
N ALA A 49 37.12 -13.92 -10.70
CA ALA A 49 38.31 -14.12 -9.88
C ALA A 49 38.96 -12.77 -9.47
N ALA A 50 39.05 -11.82 -10.40
CA ALA A 50 39.58 -10.47 -10.16
C ALA A 50 38.66 -9.67 -9.18
N CYS A 51 37.36 -9.93 -9.17
CA CYS A 51 36.42 -9.37 -8.20
C CYS A 51 36.39 -10.13 -6.84
N GLY A 52 37.23 -11.14 -6.64
CA GLY A 52 37.31 -11.94 -5.43
C GLY A 52 36.26 -13.08 -5.34
N ILE A 53 35.55 -13.36 -6.43
CA ILE A 53 34.54 -14.42 -6.51
C ILE A 53 35.18 -15.65 -7.15
N GLN A 54 35.63 -16.57 -6.31
CA GLN A 54 36.28 -17.81 -6.77
C GLN A 54 35.28 -18.93 -7.05
N GLN A 55 34.16 -18.94 -6.36
CA GLN A 55 33.10 -19.93 -6.48
C GLN A 55 31.74 -19.24 -6.43
N LEU A 56 30.76 -19.81 -7.10
CA LEU A 56 29.38 -19.37 -7.06
C LEU A 56 28.63 -20.10 -5.95
N TYR A 57 27.55 -19.48 -5.46
CA TYR A 57 26.58 -20.26 -4.68
C TYR A 57 25.88 -21.27 -5.60
N VAL A 58 25.45 -22.42 -5.04
CA VAL A 58 24.81 -23.48 -5.86
C VAL A 58 23.64 -22.94 -6.66
N HIS A 59 22.75 -22.14 -6.08
CA HIS A 59 21.61 -21.54 -6.80
C HIS A 59 22.03 -20.55 -7.91
N GLN A 60 23.20 -19.90 -7.77
CA GLN A 60 23.74 -19.05 -8.84
C GLN A 60 24.25 -19.87 -10.01
N SER A 61 24.97 -20.95 -9.73
CA SER A 61 25.45 -21.88 -10.75
C SER A 61 24.28 -22.51 -11.51
N GLU A 62 23.27 -22.99 -10.79
CA GLU A 62 22.04 -23.56 -11.34
C GLU A 62 21.29 -22.58 -12.23
N ALA A 63 21.15 -21.31 -11.80
CA ALA A 63 20.50 -20.24 -12.59
C ALA A 63 21.27 -19.97 -13.88
N VAL A 64 22.60 -19.89 -13.81
CA VAL A 64 23.44 -19.69 -15.00
C VAL A 64 23.31 -20.86 -15.97
N GLU A 65 23.37 -22.11 -15.49
CA GLU A 65 23.22 -23.28 -16.33
C GLU A 65 21.87 -23.35 -17.04
N ALA A 66 20.76 -23.09 -16.32
CA ALA A 66 19.43 -23.07 -16.89
C ALA A 66 19.28 -21.96 -17.96
N ALA A 67 19.79 -20.76 -17.67
CA ALA A 67 19.77 -19.66 -18.64
C ALA A 67 20.61 -19.98 -19.88
N LEU A 68 21.79 -20.59 -19.75
CA LEU A 68 22.62 -21.02 -20.88
C LEU A 68 21.94 -22.11 -21.74
N ARG A 69 21.03 -22.91 -21.15
CA ARG A 69 20.14 -23.81 -21.92
C ARG A 69 18.97 -23.10 -22.59
N GLN A 70 18.95 -21.76 -22.57
CA GLN A 70 17.88 -20.91 -23.15
C GLN A 70 16.51 -21.12 -22.49
N GLU A 71 16.48 -21.47 -21.21
CA GLU A 71 15.27 -21.56 -20.43
C GLU A 71 14.88 -20.18 -19.89
N ASN A 72 13.57 -19.89 -19.79
CA ASN A 72 13.12 -18.78 -18.94
C ASN A 72 13.18 -19.25 -17.50
N ILE A 73 13.67 -18.41 -16.59
CA ILE A 73 13.88 -18.80 -15.19
C ILE A 73 13.23 -17.82 -14.23
N VAL A 74 12.81 -18.33 -13.08
CA VAL A 74 12.39 -17.50 -11.93
C VAL A 74 13.19 -17.91 -10.69
N ILE A 75 13.88 -16.93 -10.08
CA ILE A 75 14.72 -17.12 -8.90
C ILE A 75 13.99 -16.58 -7.68
N THR A 76 13.65 -17.44 -6.74
CA THR A 76 12.85 -17.13 -5.55
C THR A 76 13.65 -17.35 -4.28
N THR A 77 14.69 -16.56 -4.10
CA THR A 77 15.55 -16.65 -2.92
C THR A 77 15.38 -15.38 -2.05
N PRO A 78 15.65 -15.47 -0.73
CA PRO A 78 15.56 -14.32 0.16
C PRO A 78 16.37 -13.10 -0.30
N THR A 79 16.11 -11.95 0.28
CA THR A 79 16.95 -10.75 0.09
C THR A 79 18.40 -11.04 0.52
N ALA A 80 19.36 -10.36 -0.15
CA ALA A 80 20.81 -10.54 0.07
C ALA A 80 21.38 -11.95 -0.21
N SER A 81 20.69 -12.76 -1.02
CA SER A 81 21.20 -14.08 -1.46
C SER A 81 22.12 -14.03 -2.68
N GLY A 82 22.37 -12.84 -3.26
CA GLY A 82 23.18 -12.67 -4.45
C GLY A 82 22.48 -12.98 -5.76
N LYS A 83 21.14 -12.74 -5.85
CA LYS A 83 20.32 -12.90 -7.07
C LYS A 83 20.89 -12.17 -8.30
N THR A 84 21.55 -11.05 -8.08
CA THR A 84 22.14 -10.21 -9.13
C THR A 84 23.08 -10.98 -10.04
N LEU A 85 23.90 -11.86 -9.50
CA LEU A 85 24.81 -12.69 -10.32
C LEU A 85 24.05 -13.73 -11.16
N CYS A 86 22.90 -14.20 -10.69
CA CYS A 86 22.08 -15.18 -11.44
C CYS A 86 21.62 -14.66 -12.80
N TYR A 87 21.41 -13.34 -12.95
CA TYR A 87 21.04 -12.75 -14.24
C TYR A 87 22.20 -12.02 -14.94
N ASN A 88 23.14 -11.43 -14.19
CA ASN A 88 24.27 -10.74 -14.82
C ASN A 88 25.20 -11.70 -15.57
N LEU A 89 25.47 -12.89 -15.01
CA LEU A 89 26.40 -13.83 -15.63
C LEU A 89 25.94 -14.36 -16.99
N PRO A 90 24.68 -14.86 -17.16
CA PRO A 90 24.24 -15.32 -18.49
C PRO A 90 24.12 -14.18 -19.50
N VAL A 91 23.71 -12.98 -19.07
CA VAL A 91 23.62 -11.82 -19.97
C VAL A 91 25.00 -11.39 -20.46
N LEU A 92 25.98 -11.25 -19.57
CA LEU A 92 27.35 -10.88 -19.92
C LEU A 92 28.05 -11.97 -20.73
N HIS A 93 27.77 -13.25 -20.43
CA HIS A 93 28.22 -14.37 -21.26
C HIS A 93 27.72 -14.23 -22.70
N THR A 94 26.43 -13.97 -22.90
CA THR A 94 25.81 -13.76 -24.21
C THR A 94 26.45 -12.57 -24.94
N PHE A 95 26.78 -11.49 -24.25
CA PHE A 95 27.41 -10.32 -24.83
C PHE A 95 28.85 -10.59 -25.34
N LEU A 96 29.55 -11.47 -24.65
CA LEU A 96 30.90 -11.90 -25.08
C LEU A 96 30.85 -12.85 -26.26
N ALA A 97 29.81 -13.69 -26.35
CA ALA A 97 29.61 -14.64 -27.45
C ALA A 97 28.98 -13.98 -28.69
N GLU A 98 28.05 -13.04 -28.51
CA GLU A 98 27.28 -12.40 -29.57
C GLU A 98 27.42 -10.85 -29.49
N PRO A 99 28.30 -10.22 -30.29
CA PRO A 99 28.52 -8.78 -30.21
C PRO A 99 27.29 -7.90 -30.49
N ALA A 100 26.29 -8.41 -31.21
CA ALA A 100 25.05 -7.70 -31.53
C ALA A 100 23.94 -7.94 -30.48
N ALA A 101 24.16 -8.81 -29.51
CA ALA A 101 23.16 -9.10 -28.46
C ALA A 101 22.92 -7.88 -27.59
N CYS A 102 21.62 -7.69 -27.21
CA CYS A 102 21.15 -6.66 -26.31
C CYS A 102 20.36 -7.30 -25.17
N ALA A 103 20.27 -6.57 -24.05
CA ALA A 103 19.48 -6.96 -22.89
C ALA A 103 18.72 -5.77 -22.28
N LEU A 104 17.51 -6.04 -21.79
CA LEU A 104 16.65 -5.09 -21.13
C LEU A 104 16.42 -5.53 -19.69
N TYR A 105 16.77 -4.69 -18.72
CA TYR A 105 16.53 -4.92 -17.31
C TYR A 105 15.39 -4.01 -16.82
N LEU A 106 14.35 -4.60 -16.26
CA LEU A 106 13.18 -3.90 -15.73
C LEU A 106 13.16 -3.99 -14.22
N PHE A 107 13.32 -2.83 -13.56
CA PHE A 107 13.26 -2.68 -12.13
C PHE A 107 11.95 -1.97 -11.73
N PRO A 108 11.32 -2.32 -10.60
CA PRO A 108 10.09 -1.65 -10.17
C PRO A 108 10.30 -0.20 -9.77
N THR A 109 11.52 0.21 -9.41
CA THR A 109 11.88 1.57 -9.00
C THR A 109 13.17 2.04 -9.65
N LYS A 110 13.29 3.37 -9.85
CA LYS A 110 14.51 4.02 -10.37
C LYS A 110 15.71 3.80 -9.43
N ALA A 111 15.49 3.89 -8.12
CA ALA A 111 16.56 3.76 -7.13
C ALA A 111 17.26 2.40 -7.23
N LEU A 112 16.50 1.32 -7.39
CA LEU A 112 17.04 -0.03 -7.55
C LEU A 112 17.85 -0.16 -8.85
N ALA A 113 17.38 0.45 -9.94
CA ALA A 113 18.11 0.46 -11.21
C ALA A 113 19.46 1.18 -11.10
N HIS A 114 19.51 2.29 -10.36
CA HIS A 114 20.76 3.05 -10.15
C HIS A 114 21.76 2.30 -9.26
N ASP A 115 21.31 1.60 -8.25
CA ASP A 115 22.16 0.78 -7.37
C ASP A 115 22.79 -0.40 -8.16
N GLN A 116 21.99 -1.07 -8.97
CA GLN A 116 22.44 -2.21 -9.80
C GLN A 116 23.43 -1.81 -10.89
N ILE A 117 23.36 -0.58 -11.42
CA ILE A 117 24.28 -0.14 -12.47
C ILE A 117 25.71 0.02 -11.95
N GLU A 118 25.92 0.39 -10.68
CA GLU A 118 27.25 0.53 -10.10
C GLU A 118 27.95 -0.83 -10.01
N GLU A 119 27.25 -1.86 -9.50
CA GLU A 119 27.76 -3.21 -9.38
C GLU A 119 28.05 -3.84 -10.75
N LEU A 120 27.11 -3.67 -11.69
CA LEU A 120 27.25 -4.18 -13.05
C LEU A 120 28.42 -3.54 -13.78
N ASN A 121 28.63 -2.22 -13.64
CA ASN A 121 29.78 -1.52 -14.20
C ASN A 121 31.11 -1.98 -13.60
N ARG A 122 31.15 -2.34 -12.32
CA ARG A 122 32.36 -2.91 -11.67
C ARG A 122 32.74 -4.23 -12.33
N LEU A 123 31.78 -5.12 -12.54
CA LEU A 123 32.00 -6.41 -13.19
C LEU A 123 32.37 -6.24 -14.67
N ALA A 124 31.71 -5.34 -15.41
CA ALA A 124 31.99 -5.03 -16.79
C ALA A 124 33.41 -4.46 -17.01
N LYS A 125 33.85 -3.57 -16.11
CA LYS A 125 35.25 -3.05 -16.13
C LYS A 125 36.25 -4.14 -15.83
N ALA A 126 35.96 -5.09 -14.96
CA ALA A 126 36.82 -6.25 -14.71
C ALA A 126 36.90 -7.15 -15.94
N ILE A 127 35.81 -7.34 -16.70
CA ILE A 127 35.81 -8.07 -17.95
C ILE A 127 36.66 -7.32 -19.01
N ASP A 128 36.43 -6.01 -19.15
CA ASP A 128 37.17 -5.16 -20.11
C ASP A 128 38.69 -5.13 -19.80
N ALA A 129 39.09 -5.34 -18.53
CA ALA A 129 40.49 -5.44 -18.13
C ALA A 129 41.10 -6.80 -18.52
N VAL A 130 40.33 -7.89 -18.50
CA VAL A 130 40.75 -9.24 -18.93
C VAL A 130 40.73 -9.37 -20.44
N ASP A 131 39.69 -8.82 -21.08
CA ASP A 131 39.52 -8.79 -22.55
C ASP A 131 39.20 -7.37 -23.02
N PRO A 132 40.20 -6.57 -23.40
CA PRO A 132 40.00 -5.20 -23.87
C PRO A 132 39.15 -5.05 -25.13
N THR A 133 38.95 -6.14 -25.88
CA THR A 133 38.12 -6.13 -27.10
C THR A 133 36.61 -6.15 -26.77
N ALA A 134 36.24 -6.60 -25.59
CA ALA A 134 34.83 -6.73 -25.14
C ALA A 134 34.11 -5.37 -25.04
N ARG A 135 34.74 -4.34 -24.50
CA ARG A 135 34.26 -2.97 -24.35
C ARG A 135 32.83 -2.89 -23.77
N LEU A 136 32.57 -3.67 -22.73
CA LEU A 136 31.22 -3.82 -22.15
C LEU A 136 30.80 -2.59 -21.34
N ALA A 137 31.68 -2.06 -20.47
CA ALA A 137 31.33 -0.95 -19.60
C ALA A 137 30.72 0.28 -20.32
N PRO A 138 31.23 0.69 -21.52
CA PRO A 138 30.64 1.83 -22.24
C PRO A 138 29.26 1.55 -22.86
N SER A 139 28.83 0.27 -22.94
CA SER A 139 27.56 -0.17 -23.53
C SER A 139 26.42 -0.36 -22.51
N ILE A 140 26.67 -0.12 -21.22
CA ILE A 140 25.71 -0.23 -20.13
C ILE A 140 25.16 1.16 -19.81
N ALA A 141 23.84 1.30 -19.76
CA ALA A 141 23.20 2.58 -19.45
C ALA A 141 21.90 2.43 -18.68
N ALA A 142 21.64 3.37 -17.76
CA ALA A 142 20.31 3.59 -17.21
C ALA A 142 19.53 4.53 -18.13
N TYR A 143 18.23 4.23 -18.30
CA TYR A 143 17.31 5.06 -19.07
C TYR A 143 15.99 5.21 -18.34
N ASP A 144 15.79 6.36 -17.72
CA ASP A 144 14.65 6.67 -16.89
C ASP A 144 14.21 8.14 -17.04
N GLY A 145 13.22 8.59 -16.23
CA GLY A 145 12.76 9.96 -16.25
C GLY A 145 13.82 11.00 -15.88
N ASP A 146 14.83 10.61 -15.10
CA ASP A 146 15.89 11.49 -14.63
C ASP A 146 17.08 11.58 -15.65
N THR A 147 17.06 10.73 -16.69
CA THR A 147 18.08 10.73 -17.75
C THR A 147 18.02 12.03 -18.57
N PRO A 148 19.10 12.85 -18.58
CA PRO A 148 19.12 14.13 -19.29
C PRO A 148 18.88 13.97 -20.79
N MET A 149 18.07 14.88 -21.38
CA MET A 149 17.71 14.83 -22.80
C MET A 149 18.91 14.66 -23.77
N PRO A 150 20.06 15.37 -23.60
CA PRO A 150 21.22 15.19 -24.48
C PRO A 150 21.81 13.77 -24.44
N GLN A 151 21.71 13.08 -23.29
CA GLN A 151 22.25 11.73 -23.14
C GLN A 151 21.33 10.67 -23.78
N ARG A 152 20.02 10.91 -23.88
CA ARG A 152 19.03 9.96 -24.40
C ARG A 152 19.35 9.50 -25.82
N SER A 153 19.76 10.41 -26.71
CA SER A 153 20.14 10.07 -28.08
C SER A 153 21.41 9.20 -28.15
N ARG A 154 22.40 9.46 -27.27
CA ARG A 154 23.63 8.67 -27.20
C ARG A 154 23.35 7.26 -26.67
N ILE A 155 22.50 7.13 -25.67
CA ILE A 155 22.11 5.85 -25.08
C ILE A 155 21.43 4.98 -26.13
N ARG A 156 20.44 5.51 -26.87
CA ARG A 156 19.75 4.77 -27.95
C ARG A 156 20.69 4.16 -29.00
N LYS A 157 21.79 4.86 -29.32
CA LYS A 157 22.73 4.42 -30.32
C LYS A 157 23.82 3.46 -29.82
N ARG A 158 24.10 3.42 -28.52
CA ARG A 158 25.27 2.73 -27.97
C ARG A 158 24.97 1.67 -26.93
N ALA A 159 23.80 1.76 -26.25
CA ALA A 159 23.48 0.82 -25.21
C ALA A 159 23.20 -0.57 -25.77
N ARG A 160 23.91 -1.57 -25.25
CA ARG A 160 23.58 -3.00 -25.41
C ARG A 160 22.83 -3.52 -24.19
N LEU A 161 23.12 -2.98 -23.00
CA LEU A 161 22.37 -3.28 -21.78
C LEU A 161 21.69 -2.01 -21.30
N LEU A 162 20.36 -2.08 -21.17
CA LEU A 162 19.51 -0.98 -20.78
C LEU A 162 18.81 -1.30 -19.46
N LEU A 163 19.12 -0.54 -18.39
CA LEU A 163 18.40 -0.61 -17.14
C LEU A 163 17.31 0.45 -17.14
N THR A 164 16.08 0.05 -16.90
CA THR A 164 14.92 0.95 -16.94
C THR A 164 13.79 0.44 -16.01
N ASN A 165 12.64 1.04 -16.11
CA ASN A 165 11.43 0.62 -15.37
C ASN A 165 10.24 0.43 -16.34
N PRO A 166 9.17 -0.27 -15.91
CA PRO A 166 7.99 -0.48 -16.74
C PRO A 166 7.35 0.81 -17.26
N ASP A 167 7.37 1.90 -16.46
CA ASP A 167 6.81 3.19 -16.85
C ASP A 167 7.54 3.78 -18.06
N MET A 168 8.88 3.76 -18.05
CA MET A 168 9.69 4.24 -19.18
C MET A 168 9.57 3.35 -20.42
N LEU A 169 9.48 2.03 -20.23
CA LEU A 169 9.21 1.10 -21.32
C LEU A 169 7.88 1.46 -21.98
N HIS A 170 6.83 1.68 -21.17
CA HIS A 170 5.49 2.02 -21.61
C HIS A 170 5.40 3.36 -22.35
N VAL A 171 5.95 4.44 -21.77
CA VAL A 171 5.73 5.82 -22.25
C VAL A 171 6.77 6.25 -23.28
N SER A 172 8.00 5.72 -23.22
CA SER A 172 9.12 6.23 -24.01
C SER A 172 9.68 5.24 -25.03
N ILE A 173 9.85 3.96 -24.66
CA ILE A 173 10.53 2.99 -25.53
C ILE A 173 9.56 2.41 -26.55
N LEU A 174 8.45 1.79 -26.11
CA LEU A 174 7.51 1.12 -27.01
C LEU A 174 6.85 2.09 -28.00
N PRO A 175 6.37 3.30 -27.59
CA PRO A 175 5.82 4.27 -28.55
C PRO A 175 6.82 4.76 -29.60
N ASN A 176 8.10 4.69 -29.31
CA ASN A 176 9.16 5.12 -30.19
C ASN A 176 10.05 3.96 -30.67
N HIS A 177 9.50 2.74 -30.75
CA HIS A 177 10.24 1.51 -31.03
C HIS A 177 11.10 1.59 -32.29
N ALA A 178 10.69 2.37 -33.30
CA ALA A 178 11.48 2.59 -34.52
C ALA A 178 12.84 3.24 -34.25
N GLN A 179 12.97 4.07 -33.20
CA GLN A 179 14.24 4.65 -32.77
C GLN A 179 15.11 3.65 -31.97
N TRP A 180 14.55 2.51 -31.60
CA TRP A 180 15.17 1.45 -30.84
C TRP A 180 15.29 0.15 -31.66
N ALA A 181 15.09 0.23 -32.99
CA ALA A 181 15.01 -0.94 -33.87
C ALA A 181 16.22 -1.87 -33.75
N ASP A 182 17.46 -1.33 -33.80
CA ASP A 182 18.70 -2.13 -33.66
C ASP A 182 18.78 -2.81 -32.28
N PHE A 183 18.42 -2.10 -31.20
CA PHE A 183 18.38 -2.63 -29.83
C PHE A 183 17.35 -3.76 -29.70
N LEU A 184 16.15 -3.57 -30.25
CA LEU A 184 15.06 -4.53 -30.18
C LEU A 184 15.34 -5.76 -31.06
N ALA A 185 15.96 -5.60 -32.24
CA ALA A 185 16.39 -6.73 -33.07
C ALA A 185 17.49 -7.57 -32.40
N GLY A 186 18.39 -6.91 -31.66
CA GLY A 186 19.42 -7.57 -30.87
C GLY A 186 18.97 -8.14 -29.55
N LEU A 187 17.74 -7.90 -29.11
CA LEU A 187 17.26 -8.25 -27.75
C LEU A 187 17.23 -9.77 -27.56
N ARG A 188 18.08 -10.28 -26.64
CA ARG A 188 18.18 -11.70 -26.26
C ARG A 188 17.62 -11.96 -24.88
N TRP A 189 17.78 -11.01 -23.95
CA TRP A 189 17.39 -11.17 -22.56
C TRP A 189 16.52 -10.02 -22.07
N VAL A 190 15.46 -10.36 -21.36
CA VAL A 190 14.67 -9.44 -20.55
C VAL A 190 14.73 -9.90 -19.10
N VAL A 191 15.29 -9.08 -18.22
CA VAL A 191 15.34 -9.34 -16.79
C VAL A 191 14.23 -8.57 -16.11
N LEU A 192 13.41 -9.30 -15.34
CA LEU A 192 12.35 -8.72 -14.50
C LEU A 192 12.74 -8.90 -13.04
N ASP A 193 13.23 -7.84 -12.42
CA ASP A 193 13.64 -7.89 -11.01
C ASP A 193 12.49 -7.58 -10.07
N GLU A 194 12.47 -8.28 -8.92
CA GLU A 194 11.48 -8.14 -7.86
C GLU A 194 10.02 -8.28 -8.35
N ILE A 195 9.71 -9.36 -9.12
CA ILE A 195 8.39 -9.54 -9.75
C ILE A 195 7.22 -9.58 -8.76
N HIS A 196 7.45 -9.89 -7.49
CA HIS A 196 6.42 -9.85 -6.45
C HIS A 196 5.80 -8.45 -6.23
N ILE A 197 6.46 -7.39 -6.72
CA ILE A 197 5.92 -6.03 -6.76
C ILE A 197 4.89 -5.87 -7.89
N TYR A 198 5.03 -6.67 -8.97
CA TYR A 198 4.12 -6.65 -10.11
C TYR A 198 2.87 -7.48 -9.79
N ARG A 199 2.05 -6.97 -8.87
CA ARG A 199 0.79 -7.55 -8.43
C ARG A 199 -0.35 -6.54 -8.58
N GLY A 200 -1.59 -7.00 -8.49
CA GLY A 200 -2.77 -6.16 -8.60
C GLY A 200 -2.84 -5.44 -9.94
N VAL A 201 -3.26 -4.17 -9.91
CA VAL A 201 -3.37 -3.31 -11.11
C VAL A 201 -2.03 -3.11 -11.77
N PHE A 202 -1.00 -2.75 -10.98
CA PHE A 202 0.33 -2.50 -11.53
C PHE A 202 0.90 -3.72 -12.25
N GLY A 203 0.76 -4.92 -11.66
CA GLY A 203 1.19 -6.16 -12.30
C GLY A 203 0.39 -6.49 -13.57
N SER A 204 -0.92 -6.22 -13.57
CA SER A 204 -1.78 -6.40 -14.74
C SER A 204 -1.39 -5.47 -15.91
N HIS A 205 -1.05 -4.22 -15.60
CA HIS A 205 -0.48 -3.30 -16.58
C HIS A 205 0.88 -3.79 -17.11
N VAL A 206 1.79 -4.22 -16.20
CA VAL A 206 3.12 -4.71 -16.59
C VAL A 206 3.01 -5.92 -17.52
N ALA A 207 2.11 -6.87 -17.24
CA ALA A 207 1.86 -8.01 -18.12
C ALA A 207 1.46 -7.56 -19.54
N ASN A 208 0.56 -6.57 -19.66
CA ASN A 208 0.18 -5.99 -20.94
C ASN A 208 1.31 -5.20 -21.63
N VAL A 209 2.16 -4.50 -20.87
CA VAL A 209 3.38 -3.87 -21.41
C VAL A 209 4.32 -4.92 -21.97
N LEU A 210 4.45 -6.09 -21.31
CA LEU A 210 5.27 -7.20 -21.81
C LEU A 210 4.65 -7.87 -23.04
N ARG A 211 3.32 -7.99 -23.16
CA ARG A 211 2.63 -8.40 -24.40
C ARG A 211 3.01 -7.48 -25.57
N ARG A 212 2.98 -6.17 -25.36
CA ARG A 212 3.37 -5.16 -26.34
C ARG A 212 4.86 -5.29 -26.71
N LEU A 213 5.74 -5.42 -25.71
CA LEU A 213 7.18 -5.63 -25.95
C LEU A 213 7.43 -6.88 -26.81
N GLN A 214 6.84 -8.03 -26.44
CA GLN A 214 6.99 -9.27 -27.18
C GLN A 214 6.44 -9.14 -28.61
N ARG A 215 5.36 -8.40 -28.82
CA ARG A 215 4.79 -8.11 -30.13
C ARG A 215 5.76 -7.31 -31.01
N ILE A 216 6.35 -6.26 -30.45
CA ILE A 216 7.34 -5.43 -31.15
C ILE A 216 8.63 -6.20 -31.40
N CYS A 217 9.10 -7.03 -30.46
CA CYS A 217 10.26 -7.89 -30.66
C CYS A 217 10.05 -8.85 -31.84
N ARG A 218 8.87 -9.47 -31.96
CA ARG A 218 8.52 -10.33 -33.11
C ARG A 218 8.55 -9.57 -34.44
N HIS A 219 8.12 -8.31 -34.45
CA HIS A 219 8.22 -7.45 -35.62
C HIS A 219 9.69 -7.26 -36.09
N TYR A 220 10.63 -7.17 -35.13
CA TYR A 220 12.05 -7.08 -35.40
C TYR A 220 12.77 -8.45 -35.43
N SER A 221 12.02 -9.56 -35.55
CA SER A 221 12.53 -10.94 -35.61
C SER A 221 13.34 -11.37 -34.38
N ALA A 222 13.06 -10.78 -33.20
CA ALA A 222 13.68 -11.13 -31.92
C ALA A 222 12.70 -11.91 -31.04
N THR A 223 13.21 -12.91 -30.30
CA THR A 223 12.48 -13.73 -29.34
C THR A 223 13.27 -13.78 -28.03
N PRO A 224 13.20 -12.73 -27.19
CA PRO A 224 13.98 -12.68 -25.97
C PRO A 224 13.56 -13.75 -24.96
N ARG A 225 14.53 -14.22 -24.16
CA ARG A 225 14.32 -15.05 -22.98
C ARG A 225 14.19 -14.18 -21.74
N PHE A 226 13.51 -14.70 -20.73
CA PHE A 226 13.20 -13.98 -19.52
C PHE A 226 13.92 -14.57 -18.32
N ILE A 227 14.52 -13.70 -17.51
CA ILE A 227 15.05 -14.03 -16.19
C ILE A 227 14.28 -13.21 -15.18
N CYS A 228 13.48 -13.88 -14.35
CA CYS A 228 12.68 -13.25 -13.31
C CYS A 228 13.32 -13.45 -11.94
N THR A 229 13.32 -12.43 -11.09
CA THR A 229 13.67 -12.60 -9.69
C THR A 229 12.51 -12.18 -8.78
N SER A 230 12.37 -12.84 -7.66
CA SER A 230 11.33 -12.56 -6.67
C SER A 230 11.88 -12.67 -5.25
N ALA A 231 11.27 -11.94 -4.31
CA ALA A 231 11.29 -12.36 -2.92
C ALA A 231 10.41 -13.62 -2.76
N THR A 232 10.43 -14.20 -1.57
CA THR A 232 9.60 -15.37 -1.26
C THR A 232 8.11 -14.98 -1.30
N ILE A 233 7.37 -15.55 -2.24
CA ILE A 233 5.90 -15.51 -2.37
C ILE A 233 5.39 -16.93 -2.61
N ALA A 234 4.09 -17.18 -2.43
CA ALA A 234 3.53 -18.54 -2.56
C ALA A 234 3.49 -19.06 -4.00
N ASN A 235 3.32 -18.16 -4.99
CA ASN A 235 3.10 -18.53 -6.38
C ASN A 235 4.06 -17.87 -7.39
N PRO A 236 5.38 -17.93 -7.20
CA PRO A 236 6.34 -17.19 -8.04
C PRO A 236 6.34 -17.67 -9.49
N THR A 237 6.25 -18.98 -9.71
CA THR A 237 6.17 -19.58 -11.05
C THR A 237 4.91 -19.12 -11.78
N GLN A 238 3.75 -19.23 -11.13
CA GLN A 238 2.48 -18.82 -11.71
C GLN A 238 2.45 -17.33 -12.04
N LEU A 239 3.00 -16.48 -11.15
CA LEU A 239 3.10 -15.04 -11.41
C LEU A 239 4.02 -14.76 -12.61
N ALA A 240 5.21 -15.35 -12.65
CA ALA A 240 6.15 -15.18 -13.75
C ALA A 240 5.52 -15.64 -15.07
N GLU A 241 4.90 -16.82 -15.12
CA GLU A 241 4.22 -17.35 -16.30
C GLU A 241 3.05 -16.47 -16.75
N ARG A 242 2.30 -15.87 -15.84
CA ARG A 242 1.23 -14.91 -16.17
C ARG A 242 1.77 -13.57 -16.69
N LEU A 243 2.92 -13.11 -16.18
CA LEU A 243 3.53 -11.86 -16.62
C LEU A 243 4.09 -11.97 -18.04
N ILE A 244 4.78 -13.08 -18.35
CA ILE A 244 5.49 -13.25 -19.63
C ILE A 244 4.76 -14.16 -20.62
N GLU A 245 3.71 -14.85 -20.20
CA GLU A 245 2.92 -15.83 -20.96
C GLU A 245 3.76 -16.97 -21.59
N GLN A 246 4.81 -17.37 -20.86
CA GLN A 246 5.69 -18.47 -21.22
C GLN A 246 6.05 -19.28 -19.98
N ARG A 247 6.37 -20.56 -20.15
CA ARG A 247 6.82 -21.43 -19.05
C ARG A 247 8.15 -20.96 -18.50
N VAL A 248 8.34 -21.11 -17.16
CA VAL A 248 9.58 -20.78 -16.46
C VAL A 248 10.09 -21.96 -15.63
N HIS A 249 11.40 -22.08 -15.51
CA HIS A 249 12.07 -22.98 -14.58
C HIS A 249 12.30 -22.26 -13.25
N GLN A 250 11.85 -22.86 -12.14
CA GLN A 250 11.97 -22.25 -10.81
C GLN A 250 13.26 -22.66 -10.10
N ILE A 251 13.95 -21.68 -9.50
CA ILE A 251 15.11 -21.88 -8.64
C ILE A 251 14.75 -21.29 -7.27
N GLU A 252 14.51 -22.16 -6.28
CA GLU A 252 13.92 -21.77 -5.01
C GLU A 252 14.91 -21.77 -3.84
N ARG A 253 15.85 -22.70 -3.82
CA ARG A 253 16.71 -22.96 -2.66
C ARG A 253 17.89 -21.98 -2.60
N SER A 254 17.86 -21.05 -1.63
CA SER A 254 19.02 -20.21 -1.33
C SER A 254 20.14 -21.01 -0.66
N THR A 255 21.36 -20.86 -1.14
CA THR A 255 22.58 -21.44 -0.58
C THR A 255 23.59 -20.37 -0.17
N ALA A 256 23.20 -19.11 -0.13
CA ALA A 256 23.98 -18.01 0.39
C ALA A 256 24.14 -18.10 1.93
N PRO A 257 25.24 -17.60 2.50
CA PRO A 257 25.43 -17.60 3.95
C PRO A 257 24.43 -16.66 4.63
N ARG A 258 24.02 -17.01 5.84
CA ARG A 258 23.18 -16.17 6.69
C ARG A 258 23.74 -16.11 8.09
N GLY A 259 23.72 -14.92 8.69
CA GLY A 259 23.95 -14.74 10.12
C GLY A 259 22.75 -15.17 10.95
N GLU A 260 22.96 -15.37 12.26
CA GLU A 260 21.88 -15.61 13.19
C GLU A 260 20.93 -14.40 13.26
N LYS A 261 19.63 -14.66 13.19
CA LYS A 261 18.62 -13.59 13.23
C LYS A 261 17.59 -13.84 14.34
N HIS A 262 17.47 -12.85 15.24
CA HIS A 262 16.42 -12.82 16.26
C HIS A 262 15.24 -12.02 15.74
N ILE A 263 14.06 -12.65 15.71
CA ILE A 263 12.79 -11.99 15.37
C ILE A 263 11.91 -11.95 16.60
N ILE A 264 11.50 -10.75 16.99
CA ILE A 264 10.73 -10.48 18.18
C ILE A 264 9.39 -9.85 17.79
N LEU A 265 8.29 -10.47 18.21
CA LEU A 265 6.95 -9.87 18.13
C LEU A 265 6.66 -9.22 19.48
N LEU A 266 6.49 -7.91 19.49
CA LEU A 266 6.31 -7.11 20.68
C LEU A 266 4.91 -6.49 20.69
N ASN A 267 4.12 -6.80 21.73
CA ASN A 267 2.82 -6.21 21.94
C ASN A 267 2.93 -4.99 22.87
N THR A 268 2.39 -3.87 22.46
CA THR A 268 2.41 -2.66 23.27
C THR A 268 1.56 -2.85 24.55
N PRO A 269 2.00 -2.33 25.72
CA PRO A 269 1.28 -2.53 26.96
C PRO A 269 -0.10 -1.88 26.96
N LEU A 270 -1.06 -2.53 27.60
CA LEU A 270 -2.38 -1.97 27.88
C LEU A 270 -2.27 -0.83 28.90
N VAL A 271 -2.80 0.33 28.55
CA VAL A 271 -2.92 1.50 29.43
C VAL A 271 -4.28 1.50 30.11
N ASP A 272 -5.32 1.07 29.37
CA ASP A 272 -6.68 0.89 29.88
C ASP A 272 -7.20 -0.48 29.37
N ALA A 273 -7.37 -1.42 30.28
CA ALA A 273 -7.78 -2.78 29.95
C ALA A 273 -9.27 -2.88 29.59
N GLU A 274 -10.14 -2.06 30.16
CA GLU A 274 -11.59 -2.07 29.90
C GLU A 274 -11.89 -1.55 28.48
N LYS A 275 -11.18 -0.49 28.10
CA LYS A 275 -11.29 0.11 26.75
C LYS A 275 -10.37 -0.54 25.73
N GLY A 276 -9.48 -1.45 26.12
CA GLY A 276 -8.48 -2.06 25.24
C GLY A 276 -7.46 -1.05 24.70
N VAL A 277 -7.26 0.09 25.39
CA VAL A 277 -6.33 1.13 24.97
C VAL A 277 -4.90 0.70 25.26
N ARG A 278 -4.04 0.74 24.25
CA ARG A 278 -2.63 0.40 24.32
C ARG A 278 -1.75 1.62 24.17
N ARG A 279 -0.52 1.55 24.70
CA ARG A 279 0.51 2.54 24.40
C ARG A 279 0.72 2.63 22.89
N ALA A 280 0.87 3.83 22.36
CA ALA A 280 1.06 4.03 20.94
C ALA A 280 2.34 3.33 20.42
N ALA A 281 2.20 2.49 19.40
CA ALA A 281 3.30 1.69 18.84
C ALA A 281 4.44 2.57 18.31
N VAL A 282 4.12 3.77 17.81
CA VAL A 282 5.12 4.74 17.33
C VAL A 282 6.06 5.21 18.45
N LEU A 283 5.57 5.36 19.68
CA LEU A 283 6.40 5.73 20.84
C LEU A 283 7.26 4.55 21.28
N GLU A 284 6.72 3.33 21.31
CA GLU A 284 7.46 2.13 21.68
C GLU A 284 8.57 1.84 20.66
N ALA A 285 8.25 1.95 19.36
CA ALA A 285 9.23 1.76 18.28
C ALA A 285 10.35 2.82 18.33
N ALA A 286 10.03 4.07 18.61
CA ALA A 286 11.02 5.14 18.77
C ALA A 286 11.95 4.90 19.98
N ASP A 287 11.41 4.44 21.12
CA ASP A 287 12.20 4.10 22.29
C ASP A 287 13.15 2.92 22.04
N LEU A 288 12.68 1.88 21.35
CA LEU A 288 13.51 0.72 20.96
C LEU A 288 14.61 1.14 19.97
N ALA A 289 14.27 1.97 18.98
CA ALA A 289 15.25 2.49 18.05
C ALA A 289 16.34 3.29 18.76
N ALA A 290 15.96 4.13 19.72
CA ALA A 290 16.91 4.88 20.52
C ALA A 290 17.83 3.95 21.35
N GLU A 291 17.30 2.83 21.87
CA GLU A 291 18.12 1.82 22.58
C GLU A 291 19.12 1.11 21.66
N CYS A 292 18.72 0.80 20.42
CA CYS A 292 19.61 0.23 19.43
C CYS A 292 20.71 1.21 19.03
N ILE A 293 20.37 2.48 18.85
CA ILE A 293 21.30 3.57 18.51
C ILE A 293 22.29 3.79 19.65
N ASP A 294 21.83 3.83 20.92
CA ASP A 294 22.68 3.97 22.10
C ASP A 294 23.64 2.76 22.25
N ALA A 295 23.22 1.57 21.78
CA ALA A 295 24.07 0.39 21.70
C ALA A 295 25.09 0.45 20.55
N GLY A 296 25.06 1.50 19.72
CA GLY A 296 25.94 1.67 18.56
C GLY A 296 25.50 0.93 17.31
N LEU A 297 24.28 0.36 17.30
CA LEU A 297 23.75 -0.41 16.18
C LEU A 297 23.14 0.51 15.11
N GLN A 298 23.54 0.32 13.87
CA GLN A 298 22.87 0.98 12.75
C GLN A 298 21.49 0.38 12.55
N THR A 299 20.44 1.24 12.57
CA THR A 299 19.05 0.80 12.74
C THR A 299 18.15 1.37 11.65
N ILE A 300 17.24 0.55 11.10
CA ILE A 300 16.13 0.99 10.28
C ILE A 300 14.81 0.85 11.04
N VAL A 301 13.95 1.86 10.92
CA VAL A 301 12.60 1.86 11.50
C VAL A 301 11.57 2.03 10.38
N PHE A 302 10.65 1.11 10.25
CA PHE A 302 9.59 1.17 9.25
C PHE A 302 8.28 1.68 9.86
N GLY A 303 7.67 2.69 9.20
CA GLY A 303 6.33 3.19 9.50
C GLY A 303 5.35 2.84 8.38
N ARG A 304 4.12 2.44 8.72
CA ARG A 304 3.07 2.01 7.76
C ARG A 304 2.59 3.11 6.81
N SER A 305 2.71 4.36 7.20
CA SER A 305 2.27 5.51 6.41
C SER A 305 3.28 6.63 6.44
N ARG A 306 3.14 7.59 5.51
CA ARG A 306 3.99 8.79 5.47
C ARG A 306 3.91 9.56 6.79
N VAL A 307 2.71 9.71 7.34
CA VAL A 307 2.48 10.38 8.63
C VAL A 307 3.14 9.61 9.77
N ALA A 308 2.97 8.29 9.84
CA ALA A 308 3.59 7.46 10.87
C ALA A 308 5.12 7.53 10.83
N ALA A 309 5.73 7.52 9.64
CA ALA A 309 7.18 7.65 9.48
C ALA A 309 7.70 9.03 9.97
N GLU A 310 7.00 10.11 9.65
CA GLU A 310 7.38 11.46 10.11
C GLU A 310 7.20 11.62 11.64
N LEU A 311 6.15 11.05 12.21
CA LEU A 311 5.94 11.02 13.67
C LEU A 311 7.05 10.20 14.37
N LEU A 312 7.39 9.02 13.83
CA LEU A 312 8.51 8.21 14.33
C LEU A 312 9.81 9.00 14.29
N LEU A 313 10.11 9.69 13.19
CA LEU A 313 11.30 10.53 13.04
C LEU A 313 11.35 11.63 14.11
N THR A 314 10.23 12.33 14.30
CA THR A 314 10.10 13.39 15.29
C THR A 314 10.29 12.87 16.72
N TYR A 315 9.63 11.76 17.07
CA TYR A 315 9.74 11.18 18.42
C TYR A 315 11.12 10.58 18.70
N LEU A 316 11.74 9.95 17.70
CA LEU A 316 13.07 9.39 17.82
C LEU A 316 14.12 10.50 18.05
N ARG A 317 14.07 11.58 17.27
CA ARG A 317 14.95 12.75 17.45
C ARG A 317 14.77 13.39 18.83
N ALA A 318 13.53 13.67 19.22
CA ALA A 318 13.21 14.23 20.53
C ALA A 318 13.58 13.27 21.69
N GLY A 319 13.46 11.96 21.48
CA GLY A 319 13.86 10.92 22.44
C GLY A 319 15.36 10.93 22.69
N LEU A 320 16.17 11.00 21.65
CA LEU A 320 17.62 11.09 21.74
C LEU A 320 18.09 12.38 22.45
N GLU A 321 17.44 13.52 22.15
CA GLU A 321 17.73 14.80 22.81
C GLU A 321 17.41 14.75 24.31
N ARG A 322 16.24 14.23 24.70
CA ARG A 322 15.83 14.06 26.11
C ARG A 322 16.75 13.13 26.89
N ARG A 323 17.27 12.06 26.29
CA ARG A 323 18.24 11.15 26.94
C ARG A 323 19.56 11.86 27.21
N ARG A 324 19.98 12.80 26.36
CA ARG A 324 21.17 13.63 26.55
C ARG A 324 21.01 14.67 27.67
N SER A 325 19.81 15.20 27.85
CA SER A 325 19.52 16.27 28.83
C SER A 325 19.29 15.78 30.26
N ARG A 326 19.34 14.45 30.54
CA ARG A 326 19.20 13.93 31.91
C ARG A 326 20.41 14.25 32.75
N PRO A 327 20.30 15.08 33.83
CA PRO A 327 21.35 15.32 34.79
C PRO A 327 21.56 14.04 35.63
N GLY A 328 22.79 13.51 35.68
CA GLY A 328 23.14 12.46 36.64
C GLY A 328 23.81 11.19 36.09
N GLN A 329 24.06 11.06 34.78
CA GLN A 329 25.11 10.10 34.33
C GLN A 329 26.44 10.85 34.22
N PRO A 330 27.47 10.43 34.97
CA PRO A 330 28.78 11.06 34.84
C PRO A 330 29.30 10.87 33.41
N PHE A 331 29.54 11.96 32.70
CA PHE A 331 30.55 11.93 31.64
C PHE A 331 31.79 11.29 32.23
N PRO A 332 32.42 10.34 31.58
CA PRO A 332 33.79 9.96 32.01
C PRO A 332 34.65 11.22 31.81
N ALA A 333 34.76 11.98 32.90
CA ALA A 333 35.76 13.03 33.07
C ALA A 333 37.10 12.34 33.21
N GLY A 334 37.79 12.18 32.12
CA GLY A 334 39.10 11.59 32.07
C GLY A 334 39.58 11.58 30.63
N ASN A 335 40.62 12.27 30.35
CA ASN A 335 41.37 12.37 29.10
C ASN A 335 41.88 10.97 28.63
N GLN A 336 40.97 10.10 28.28
CA GLN A 336 41.24 8.93 27.44
C GLN A 336 40.10 8.90 26.43
N ALA A 337 40.28 9.68 25.36
CA ALA A 337 39.49 9.53 24.13
C ALA A 337 39.65 8.05 23.66
N VAL A 338 38.64 7.23 23.89
CA VAL A 338 38.51 5.97 23.16
C VAL A 338 38.27 6.42 21.71
N PRO A 339 39.18 6.11 20.78
CA PRO A 339 39.01 6.46 19.39
C PRO A 339 37.76 5.71 18.89
N ASN A 340 36.78 6.41 18.31
CA ASN A 340 35.53 5.91 17.69
C ASN A 340 34.22 5.85 18.50
N GLN A 341 34.04 6.55 19.61
CA GLN A 341 32.69 6.85 20.08
C GLN A 341 32.20 8.20 19.53
N THR A 342 31.72 8.19 18.32
CA THR A 342 30.98 9.34 17.74
C THR A 342 29.61 9.40 18.42
N PHE A 343 29.35 10.46 19.17
CA PHE A 343 28.05 10.70 19.81
C PHE A 343 26.99 10.89 18.71
N VAL A 344 25.96 10.01 18.70
CA VAL A 344 24.87 10.10 17.74
C VAL A 344 23.94 11.25 18.12
N THR A 345 23.79 12.23 17.23
CA THR A 345 22.88 13.38 17.37
C THR A 345 21.61 13.14 16.57
N ALA A 346 20.60 13.99 16.76
CA ALA A 346 19.39 14.01 15.95
C ALA A 346 19.68 14.11 14.43
N GLU A 347 20.78 14.75 14.05
CA GLU A 347 21.24 14.90 12.65
C GLU A 347 21.64 13.56 12.01
N HIS A 348 22.07 12.58 12.78
CA HIS A 348 22.41 11.23 12.31
C HIS A 348 21.17 10.34 12.10
N VAL A 349 19.96 10.87 12.37
CA VAL A 349 18.68 10.19 12.16
C VAL A 349 17.94 10.89 11.03
N GLN A 350 17.72 10.18 9.92
CA GLN A 350 17.09 10.72 8.72
C GLN A 350 15.77 10.04 8.42
N GLY A 351 14.84 10.76 7.77
CA GLY A 351 13.65 10.17 7.17
C GLY A 351 13.93 9.67 5.75
N TYR A 352 13.19 8.67 5.27
CA TYR A 352 13.26 8.24 3.88
C TYR A 352 11.90 7.72 3.41
N ARG A 353 11.28 8.40 2.46
CA ARG A 353 9.97 8.01 1.94
C ARG A 353 9.73 8.47 0.50
N GLY A 354 8.70 7.92 -0.13
CA GLY A 354 8.20 8.45 -1.39
C GLY A 354 7.76 9.91 -1.25
N GLY A 355 8.11 10.75 -2.23
CA GLY A 355 7.86 12.19 -2.21
C GLY A 355 9.08 13.04 -1.82
N TYR A 356 10.16 12.46 -1.30
CA TYR A 356 11.44 13.16 -1.15
C TYR A 356 12.13 13.34 -2.52
N LEU A 357 12.84 14.44 -2.69
CA LEU A 357 13.56 14.73 -3.92
C LEU A 357 14.64 13.67 -4.20
N PRO A 358 14.94 13.34 -5.47
CA PRO A 358 15.94 12.34 -5.82
C PRO A 358 17.35 12.63 -5.26
N ALA A 359 17.75 13.90 -5.21
CA ALA A 359 19.06 14.31 -4.65
C ALA A 359 19.14 14.03 -3.14
N GLU A 360 18.07 14.33 -2.41
CA GLU A 360 17.95 14.10 -0.96
C GLU A 360 18.03 12.60 -0.64
N ARG A 361 17.28 11.77 -1.37
CA ARG A 361 17.30 10.31 -1.20
C ARG A 361 18.70 9.73 -1.42
N ARG A 362 19.39 10.14 -2.48
CA ARG A 362 20.78 9.71 -2.76
C ARG A 362 21.75 10.12 -1.66
N SER A 363 21.58 11.33 -1.07
CA SER A 363 22.40 11.77 0.05
C SER A 363 22.21 10.90 1.29
N ILE A 364 20.97 10.52 1.61
CA ILE A 364 20.64 9.64 2.74
C ILE A 364 21.21 8.24 2.50
N GLU A 365 21.06 7.67 1.30
CA GLU A 365 21.61 6.35 0.92
C GLU A 365 23.14 6.33 1.05
N ALA A 366 23.84 7.36 0.56
CA ALA A 366 25.28 7.49 0.72
C ALA A 366 25.69 7.64 2.20
N GLY A 367 24.92 8.40 2.99
CA GLY A 367 25.11 8.55 4.43
C GLY A 367 24.95 7.24 5.20
N LEU A 368 23.99 6.39 4.81
CA LEU A 368 23.81 5.05 5.39
C LEU A 368 25.01 4.14 5.07
N ARG A 369 25.44 4.09 3.80
CA ARG A 369 26.62 3.30 3.40
C ARG A 369 27.90 3.71 4.08
N SER A 370 28.10 5.00 4.27
CA SER A 370 29.30 5.54 4.95
C SER A 370 29.22 5.46 6.48
N GLY A 371 28.07 5.10 7.06
CA GLY A 371 27.83 5.08 8.50
C GLY A 371 27.63 6.46 9.15
N LEU A 372 27.57 7.55 8.37
CA LEU A 372 27.22 8.89 8.85
C LEU A 372 25.77 8.94 9.34
N VAL A 373 24.85 8.31 8.60
CA VAL A 373 23.48 8.11 9.04
C VAL A 373 23.41 6.84 9.89
N ARG A 374 23.11 7.00 11.17
CA ARG A 374 23.07 5.90 12.16
C ARG A 374 21.69 5.25 12.25
N SER A 375 20.66 6.00 11.93
CA SER A 375 19.32 5.46 11.84
C SER A 375 18.52 6.12 10.72
N VAL A 376 17.69 5.33 10.07
CA VAL A 376 16.75 5.82 9.06
C VAL A 376 15.33 5.39 9.43
N VAL A 377 14.39 6.33 9.37
CA VAL A 377 12.97 6.08 9.51
C VAL A 377 12.35 6.09 8.12
N ALA A 378 11.81 4.97 7.69
CA ALA A 378 11.33 4.80 6.32
C ALA A 378 9.88 4.30 6.26
N THR A 379 9.23 4.56 5.13
CA THR A 379 8.07 3.79 4.68
C THR A 379 8.55 2.54 3.92
N ASN A 380 7.66 1.85 3.20
CA ASN A 380 8.03 0.76 2.29
C ASN A 380 9.06 1.16 1.19
N ALA A 381 9.43 2.42 1.07
CA ALA A 381 10.39 2.90 0.08
C ALA A 381 11.81 2.28 0.23
N LEU A 382 12.19 1.84 1.45
CA LEU A 382 13.42 1.08 1.72
C LEU A 382 13.17 -0.43 1.94
N GLU A 383 11.98 -0.92 1.63
CA GLU A 383 11.67 -2.35 1.67
C GLU A 383 12.38 -3.12 0.56
N LEU A 384 12.56 -2.48 -0.60
CA LEU A 384 13.19 -3.07 -1.78
C LEU A 384 14.71 -3.08 -1.70
N GLY A 385 15.34 -3.93 -2.51
CA GLY A 385 16.73 -4.35 -2.53
C GLY A 385 17.83 -3.29 -2.68
N ILE A 386 17.60 -2.03 -2.41
CA ILE A 386 18.63 -0.97 -2.41
C ILE A 386 19.72 -1.34 -1.41
N ASP A 387 20.97 -1.25 -1.83
CA ASP A 387 22.12 -1.47 -0.94
C ASP A 387 22.36 -0.25 -0.05
N ILE A 388 21.90 -0.35 1.19
CA ILE A 388 22.07 0.68 2.22
C ILE A 388 23.09 0.29 3.30
N GLY A 389 23.90 -0.74 3.03
CA GLY A 389 24.91 -1.26 3.96
C GLY A 389 24.36 -2.29 4.96
N GLY A 390 25.20 -2.72 5.88
CA GLY A 390 24.90 -3.76 6.86
C GLY A 390 24.17 -3.20 8.10
N LEU A 391 22.84 -3.14 8.08
CA LEU A 391 22.08 -2.75 9.25
C LEU A 391 22.03 -3.89 10.27
N ALA A 392 22.20 -3.56 11.56
CA ALA A 392 22.18 -4.56 12.64
C ALA A 392 20.77 -4.76 13.23
N ALA A 393 19.91 -3.74 13.15
CA ALA A 393 18.57 -3.77 13.70
C ALA A 393 17.53 -3.26 12.72
N ALA A 394 16.36 -3.94 12.64
CA ALA A 394 15.17 -3.49 11.94
C ALA A 394 13.97 -3.45 12.89
N ILE A 395 13.30 -2.33 12.96
CA ILE A 395 12.09 -2.15 13.78
C ILE A 395 10.92 -1.85 12.86
N VAL A 396 9.88 -2.66 12.92
CA VAL A 396 8.69 -2.53 12.11
C VAL A 396 7.54 -2.07 13.00
N CYS A 397 7.07 -0.85 12.80
CA CYS A 397 5.98 -0.25 13.58
C CYS A 397 4.63 -0.56 12.92
N GLY A 398 3.94 -1.56 13.44
CA GLY A 398 2.73 -2.15 12.92
C GLY A 398 2.99 -3.16 11.80
N TYR A 399 2.12 -4.16 11.70
CA TYR A 399 2.17 -5.19 10.66
C TYR A 399 2.03 -4.55 9.26
N PRO A 400 2.94 -4.78 8.32
CA PRO A 400 2.97 -4.10 7.01
C PRO A 400 1.77 -4.42 6.10
N GLY A 401 0.95 -5.42 6.46
CA GLY A 401 -0.20 -5.86 5.68
C GLY A 401 0.03 -7.17 4.95
N SER A 402 1.28 -7.66 4.86
CA SER A 402 1.60 -8.96 4.27
C SER A 402 2.78 -9.63 4.94
N ILE A 403 2.82 -10.97 4.89
CA ILE A 403 3.95 -11.78 5.37
C ILE A 403 5.20 -11.44 4.55
N ALA A 404 5.06 -11.39 3.22
CA ALA A 404 6.16 -11.08 2.31
C ALA A 404 6.83 -9.74 2.63
N ALA A 405 6.03 -8.65 2.80
CA ALA A 405 6.54 -7.33 3.18
C ALA A 405 7.23 -7.36 4.55
N THR A 406 6.66 -8.08 5.53
CA THR A 406 7.25 -8.21 6.86
C THR A 406 8.64 -8.85 6.79
N TRP A 407 8.77 -9.97 6.07
CA TRP A 407 10.05 -10.64 5.87
C TRP A 407 11.07 -9.79 5.09
N GLN A 408 10.62 -8.98 4.13
CA GLN A 408 11.49 -8.04 3.41
C GLN A 408 12.02 -6.94 4.33
N GLN A 409 11.16 -6.36 5.17
CA GLN A 409 11.56 -5.36 6.16
C GLN A 409 12.47 -5.96 7.23
N PHE A 410 12.20 -7.16 7.73
CA PHE A 410 13.12 -7.92 8.59
C PHE A 410 14.42 -8.26 7.89
N GLY A 411 14.36 -8.48 6.57
CA GLY A 411 15.50 -8.77 5.72
C GLY A 411 16.49 -7.60 5.59
N ARG A 412 16.11 -6.40 5.97
CA ARG A 412 17.00 -5.23 5.98
C ARG A 412 18.06 -5.30 7.07
N ALA A 413 17.82 -6.02 8.16
CA ALA A 413 18.84 -6.33 9.15
C ALA A 413 19.54 -7.67 8.83
N GLY A 414 20.86 -7.74 9.03
CA GLY A 414 21.63 -8.97 8.90
C GLY A 414 22.02 -9.35 7.48
N ARG A 415 22.57 -8.44 6.70
CA ARG A 415 23.15 -8.73 5.37
C ARG A 415 24.51 -9.43 5.41
N THR A 416 25.15 -9.47 6.57
CA THR A 416 26.43 -10.12 6.83
C THR A 416 26.23 -11.41 7.64
N THR A 417 27.32 -12.10 7.95
CA THR A 417 27.32 -13.28 8.85
C THR A 417 27.10 -12.92 10.32
N ASP A 418 27.03 -11.62 10.65
CA ASP A 418 26.85 -11.17 12.03
C ASP A 418 25.40 -11.35 12.49
N ALA A 419 25.23 -11.49 13.80
CA ALA A 419 23.90 -11.57 14.41
C ALA A 419 23.09 -10.28 14.18
N ALA A 420 21.81 -10.42 13.92
CA ALA A 420 20.91 -9.31 13.67
C ALA A 420 19.59 -9.45 14.45
N VAL A 421 18.93 -8.33 14.69
CA VAL A 421 17.63 -8.30 15.36
C VAL A 421 16.57 -7.60 14.51
N ALA A 422 15.40 -8.21 14.42
CA ALA A 422 14.21 -7.61 13.83
C ALA A 422 13.06 -7.62 14.84
N VAL A 423 12.38 -6.49 15.02
CA VAL A 423 11.30 -6.35 15.99
C VAL A 423 10.05 -5.84 15.29
N LEU A 424 8.94 -6.56 15.37
CA LEU A 424 7.61 -6.07 15.01
C LEU A 424 6.95 -5.51 16.28
N VAL A 425 6.68 -4.22 16.29
CA VAL A 425 5.96 -3.53 17.37
C VAL A 425 4.49 -3.41 16.95
N ALA A 426 3.64 -4.22 17.57
CA ALA A 426 2.23 -4.28 17.19
C ALA A 426 1.46 -3.03 17.63
N THR A 427 0.57 -2.56 16.77
CA THR A 427 -0.42 -1.54 17.10
C THR A 427 -1.64 -2.15 17.82
N ALA A 428 -2.58 -1.31 18.24
CA ALA A 428 -3.86 -1.78 18.78
C ALA A 428 -4.82 -2.30 17.69
N GLY A 429 -4.47 -2.19 16.40
CA GLY A 429 -5.32 -2.59 15.28
C GLY A 429 -5.55 -4.10 15.18
N LEU A 430 -6.67 -4.50 14.56
CA LEU A 430 -7.11 -5.89 14.47
C LEU A 430 -6.04 -6.80 13.84
N LEU A 431 -5.48 -6.39 12.69
CA LEU A 431 -4.46 -7.16 11.98
C LEU A 431 -3.23 -7.44 12.84
N ASP A 432 -2.72 -6.41 13.51
CA ASP A 432 -1.55 -6.53 14.37
C ASP A 432 -1.83 -7.45 15.55
N GLN A 433 -2.98 -7.29 16.19
CA GLN A 433 -3.38 -8.12 17.32
C GLN A 433 -3.68 -9.57 16.92
N TYR A 434 -4.15 -9.80 15.68
CA TYR A 434 -4.28 -11.14 15.10
C TYR A 434 -2.90 -11.80 14.97
N VAL A 435 -1.95 -11.15 14.33
CA VAL A 435 -0.57 -11.65 14.15
C VAL A 435 0.13 -11.92 15.50
N ILE A 436 -0.14 -11.08 16.49
CA ILE A 436 0.42 -11.27 17.84
C ILE A 436 -0.13 -12.53 18.54
N ARG A 437 -1.42 -12.83 18.37
CA ARG A 437 -2.07 -14.02 18.95
C ARG A 437 -1.76 -15.29 18.17
N HIS A 438 -1.62 -15.17 16.87
CA HIS A 438 -1.38 -16.23 15.92
C HIS A 438 0.02 -16.05 15.28
N SER A 439 1.06 -16.15 16.11
CA SER A 439 2.44 -15.94 15.62
C SER A 439 2.85 -16.96 14.54
N GLU A 440 2.25 -18.15 14.53
CA GLU A 440 2.37 -19.17 13.48
C GLU A 440 1.94 -18.66 12.11
N PHE A 441 0.98 -17.72 12.04
CA PHE A 441 0.59 -17.05 10.80
C PHE A 441 1.79 -16.40 10.10
N LEU A 442 2.67 -15.74 10.86
CA LEU A 442 3.85 -15.07 10.30
C LEU A 442 5.01 -16.03 10.05
N PHE A 443 5.17 -17.05 10.89
CA PHE A 443 6.38 -17.89 10.90
C PHE A 443 6.23 -19.21 10.17
N GLU A 444 5.01 -19.75 10.04
CA GLU A 444 4.74 -21.10 9.56
C GLU A 444 3.86 -21.14 8.30
N GLN A 445 3.10 -20.06 8.04
CA GLN A 445 2.32 -20.02 6.82
C GLN A 445 3.16 -19.60 5.60
N SER A 446 2.72 -20.05 4.43
CA SER A 446 3.26 -19.58 3.15
C SER A 446 2.99 -18.09 3.00
N PRO A 447 3.93 -17.32 2.43
CA PRO A 447 3.64 -15.94 2.05
C PRO A 447 2.48 -15.85 1.05
N GLU A 448 2.08 -14.63 0.76
CA GLU A 448 0.93 -14.31 -0.07
C GLU A 448 1.08 -14.72 -1.53
N HIS A 449 -0.06 -14.97 -2.18
CA HIS A 449 -0.16 -15.11 -3.63
C HIS A 449 -0.15 -13.73 -4.29
N ALA A 450 0.75 -13.49 -5.22
CA ALA A 450 0.68 -12.31 -6.06
C ALA A 450 -0.30 -12.55 -7.21
N LEU A 451 -1.42 -11.85 -7.21
CA LEU A 451 -2.47 -11.96 -8.22
C LEU A 451 -2.38 -10.82 -9.24
N ILE A 452 -2.60 -11.16 -10.52
CA ILE A 452 -2.74 -10.21 -11.62
C ILE A 452 -3.90 -10.64 -12.51
N HIS A 453 -4.54 -9.67 -13.17
CA HIS A 453 -5.62 -9.88 -14.12
C HIS A 453 -5.35 -9.08 -15.41
N PRO A 454 -4.45 -9.56 -16.32
CA PRO A 454 -4.10 -8.82 -17.54
C PRO A 454 -5.27 -8.61 -18.50
N ASP A 455 -6.26 -9.49 -18.45
CA ASP A 455 -7.45 -9.46 -19.29
C ASP A 455 -8.64 -8.70 -18.67
N ASN A 456 -8.41 -7.94 -17.58
CA ASN A 456 -9.37 -6.95 -17.13
C ASN A 456 -9.67 -5.97 -18.28
N LEU A 457 -10.93 -5.89 -18.70
CA LEU A 457 -11.32 -5.21 -19.94
C LEU A 457 -10.95 -3.72 -19.94
N MET A 458 -11.06 -3.04 -18.80
CA MET A 458 -10.68 -1.62 -18.70
C MET A 458 -9.20 -1.42 -18.99
N LEU A 459 -8.35 -2.26 -18.38
CA LEU A 459 -6.90 -2.21 -18.59
C LEU A 459 -6.52 -2.67 -20.00
N LEU A 460 -7.18 -3.73 -20.48
CA LEU A 460 -6.89 -4.33 -21.79
C LEU A 460 -7.18 -3.36 -22.93
N VAL A 461 -8.32 -2.64 -22.90
CA VAL A 461 -8.70 -1.65 -23.92
C VAL A 461 -7.61 -0.60 -24.07
N ASP A 462 -7.10 -0.04 -22.96
CA ASP A 462 -6.06 0.97 -23.00
C ASP A 462 -4.74 0.43 -23.57
N HIS A 463 -4.37 -0.81 -23.24
CA HIS A 463 -3.18 -1.43 -23.80
C HIS A 463 -3.31 -1.82 -25.28
N VAL A 464 -4.52 -2.21 -25.72
CA VAL A 464 -4.79 -2.47 -27.13
C VAL A 464 -4.73 -1.16 -27.93
N ARG A 465 -5.28 -0.03 -27.40
CA ARG A 465 -5.07 1.31 -27.98
C ARG A 465 -3.60 1.61 -28.22
N CYS A 466 -2.76 1.41 -27.19
CA CYS A 466 -1.31 1.60 -27.30
C CYS A 466 -0.70 0.67 -28.35
N ALA A 467 -1.08 -0.60 -28.35
CA ALA A 467 -0.53 -1.60 -29.24
C ALA A 467 -0.87 -1.35 -30.72
N VAL A 468 -2.09 -0.85 -31.01
CA VAL A 468 -2.48 -0.43 -32.37
C VAL A 468 -1.67 0.80 -32.82
N ALA A 469 -1.47 1.76 -31.90
CA ALA A 469 -0.70 2.97 -32.18
C ALA A 469 0.79 2.69 -32.43
N GLU A 470 1.33 1.64 -31.83
CA GLU A 470 2.72 1.17 -32.03
C GLU A 470 2.90 0.43 -33.35
N LEU A 471 2.03 -0.53 -33.63
CA LEU A 471 2.02 -1.35 -34.83
C LEU A 471 0.59 -1.68 -35.23
N PRO A 472 0.17 -1.55 -36.50
CA PRO A 472 -1.15 -1.97 -36.95
C PRO A 472 -1.38 -3.46 -36.66
N PHE A 473 -2.55 -3.84 -36.14
CA PHE A 473 -2.93 -5.24 -35.96
C PHE A 473 -3.37 -5.86 -37.29
N HIS A 474 -3.02 -7.14 -37.46
CA HIS A 474 -3.64 -7.98 -38.48
C HIS A 474 -4.89 -8.65 -37.86
N ARG A 475 -5.90 -8.94 -38.70
CA ARG A 475 -7.18 -9.54 -38.27
C ARG A 475 -7.00 -10.83 -37.45
N ASP A 476 -6.06 -11.67 -37.88
CA ASP A 476 -5.82 -12.97 -37.26
C ASP A 476 -4.67 -12.95 -36.22
N GLU A 477 -4.21 -11.75 -35.85
CA GLU A 477 -3.14 -11.59 -34.87
C GLU A 477 -3.67 -11.78 -33.45
N ALA A 478 -2.88 -12.37 -32.57
CA ALA A 478 -3.18 -12.49 -31.15
C ALA A 478 -2.45 -11.42 -30.32
N PHE A 479 -3.06 -10.98 -29.23
CA PHE A 479 -2.45 -10.10 -28.23
C PHE A 479 -2.18 -10.88 -26.95
N GLY A 480 -1.03 -11.56 -26.92
CA GLY A 480 -0.73 -12.52 -25.87
C GLY A 480 -1.75 -13.67 -25.88
N ALA A 481 -2.16 -14.11 -24.70
CA ALA A 481 -3.18 -15.13 -24.50
C ALA A 481 -4.61 -14.57 -24.37
N SER A 482 -4.81 -13.25 -24.57
CA SER A 482 -6.12 -12.62 -24.41
C SER A 482 -7.14 -13.10 -25.45
N PRO A 483 -8.34 -13.57 -25.00
CA PRO A 483 -9.41 -13.95 -25.94
C PRO A 483 -10.21 -12.74 -26.47
N TYR A 484 -10.04 -11.55 -25.87
CA TYR A 484 -10.91 -10.38 -26.10
C TYR A 484 -10.40 -9.40 -27.17
N LEU A 485 -9.28 -9.68 -27.84
CA LEU A 485 -8.70 -8.72 -28.79
C LEU A 485 -9.67 -8.32 -29.91
N ALA A 486 -10.39 -9.28 -30.46
CA ALA A 486 -11.34 -9.02 -31.56
C ALA A 486 -12.48 -8.09 -31.11
N ASP A 487 -13.01 -8.30 -29.92
CA ASP A 487 -14.10 -7.49 -29.35
C ASP A 487 -13.62 -6.07 -29.05
N VAL A 488 -12.42 -5.94 -28.49
CA VAL A 488 -11.81 -4.64 -28.19
C VAL A 488 -11.51 -3.87 -29.48
N LEU A 489 -10.99 -4.51 -30.53
CA LEU A 489 -10.76 -3.86 -31.81
C LEU A 489 -12.07 -3.43 -32.49
N ALA A 490 -13.14 -4.22 -32.33
CA ALA A 490 -14.48 -3.85 -32.83
C ALA A 490 -15.00 -2.61 -32.08
N LEU A 491 -14.91 -2.58 -30.74
CA LEU A 491 -15.29 -1.44 -29.92
C LEU A 491 -14.53 -0.17 -30.29
N LEU A 492 -13.20 -0.24 -30.42
CA LEU A 492 -12.36 0.90 -30.81
C LEU A 492 -12.63 1.39 -32.22
N THR A 493 -13.06 0.49 -33.12
CA THR A 493 -13.48 0.85 -34.49
C THR A 493 -14.83 1.57 -34.47
N GLU A 494 -15.77 1.12 -33.65
CA GLU A 494 -17.06 1.77 -33.45
C GLU A 494 -16.91 3.17 -32.85
N GLN A 495 -15.98 3.35 -31.93
CA GLN A 495 -15.64 4.65 -31.33
C GLN A 495 -14.85 5.57 -32.28
N GLY A 496 -14.42 5.09 -33.45
CA GLY A 496 -13.67 5.86 -34.43
C GLY A 496 -12.18 6.07 -34.07
N GLU A 497 -11.71 5.44 -33.00
CA GLU A 497 -10.29 5.52 -32.57
C GLU A 497 -9.38 4.65 -33.42
N VAL A 498 -9.91 3.59 -34.02
CA VAL A 498 -9.23 2.67 -34.90
C VAL A 498 -9.96 2.59 -36.23
N GLN A 499 -9.20 2.57 -37.34
CA GLN A 499 -9.74 2.40 -38.69
C GLN A 499 -9.31 1.05 -39.25
N ARG A 500 -10.26 0.33 -39.83
CA ARG A 500 -10.00 -0.94 -40.50
C ARG A 500 -9.80 -0.71 -42.01
N HIS A 501 -8.64 -1.13 -42.53
CA HIS A 501 -8.37 -1.18 -43.97
C HIS A 501 -8.01 -2.60 -44.39
N GLY A 502 -8.91 -3.30 -45.07
CA GLY A 502 -8.76 -4.71 -45.41
C GLY A 502 -8.68 -5.56 -44.14
N ASP A 503 -7.56 -6.28 -43.99
CA ASP A 503 -7.28 -7.16 -42.86
C ASP A 503 -6.44 -6.49 -41.75
N ARG A 504 -6.26 -5.17 -41.80
CA ARG A 504 -5.45 -4.44 -40.83
C ARG A 504 -6.24 -3.35 -40.12
N PHE A 505 -5.88 -3.13 -38.85
CA PHE A 505 -6.42 -2.11 -37.98
C PHE A 505 -5.35 -1.06 -37.67
N PHE A 506 -5.65 0.21 -37.94
CA PHE A 506 -4.75 1.35 -37.81
C PHE A 506 -5.28 2.34 -36.78
N TRP A 507 -4.36 2.91 -35.99
CA TRP A 507 -4.66 4.00 -35.07
C TRP A 507 -5.01 5.28 -35.83
N SER A 508 -6.11 5.95 -35.46
CA SER A 508 -6.56 7.18 -36.09
C SER A 508 -6.33 8.44 -35.24
N GLY A 509 -5.90 8.30 -33.98
CA GLY A 509 -5.65 9.42 -33.07
C GLY A 509 -4.38 10.20 -33.38
N LEU A 510 -4.39 11.51 -33.09
CA LEU A 510 -3.23 12.40 -33.30
C LEU A 510 -2.12 12.20 -32.28
N ARG A 511 -2.42 11.71 -31.09
CA ARG A 511 -1.45 11.48 -30.00
C ARG A 511 -1.36 10.00 -29.67
N HIS A 512 -0.18 9.59 -29.18
CA HIS A 512 0.01 8.22 -28.72
C HIS A 512 -0.64 8.05 -27.36
N PRO A 513 -1.56 7.07 -27.16
CA PRO A 513 -2.36 6.92 -25.94
C PRO A 513 -1.55 6.60 -24.67
N ALA A 514 -0.34 6.07 -24.82
CA ALA A 514 0.51 5.73 -23.66
C ALA A 514 0.86 6.91 -22.74
N ARG A 515 0.73 8.15 -23.22
CA ARG A 515 0.98 9.34 -22.39
C ARG A 515 -0.18 9.71 -21.48
N GLU A 516 -1.35 9.20 -21.78
CA GLU A 516 -2.59 9.47 -21.05
C GLU A 516 -2.89 8.40 -20.00
N MET A 517 -2.12 7.30 -20.01
CA MET A 517 -2.29 6.16 -19.11
C MET A 517 -1.14 6.04 -18.11
N SER A 518 -1.44 6.00 -16.82
CA SER A 518 -0.50 5.67 -15.75
C SER A 518 -0.55 4.18 -15.42
N LEU A 519 0.61 3.53 -15.26
CA LEU A 519 0.66 2.13 -14.83
C LEU A 519 0.43 1.93 -13.32
N ARG A 520 0.57 3.00 -12.51
CA ARG A 520 0.60 2.93 -11.04
C ARG A 520 -0.62 3.56 -10.37
N SER A 521 -1.36 4.37 -11.10
CA SER A 521 -2.54 5.04 -10.58
C SER A 521 -3.65 5.02 -11.62
N VAL A 522 -4.86 4.88 -11.15
CA VAL A 522 -6.07 4.95 -11.97
C VAL A 522 -6.43 6.43 -12.22
N GLY A 523 -5.49 7.25 -12.70
CA GLY A 523 -5.82 8.59 -13.16
C GLY A 523 -4.78 9.67 -12.94
N GLY A 524 -4.48 10.38 -14.01
CA GLY A 524 -4.01 11.76 -14.06
C GLY A 524 -2.53 12.01 -13.75
N GLU A 525 -2.11 13.23 -14.06
CA GLU A 525 -0.80 13.76 -13.70
C GLU A 525 -0.71 14.00 -12.17
N PRO A 526 0.50 13.91 -11.56
CA PRO A 526 0.66 14.15 -10.13
C PRO A 526 0.39 15.62 -9.77
N VAL A 527 -0.16 15.82 -8.58
CA VAL A 527 -0.31 17.13 -7.95
C VAL A 527 1.02 17.53 -7.31
N ILE A 528 1.59 18.66 -7.71
CA ILE A 528 2.84 19.19 -7.20
C ILE A 528 2.59 19.93 -5.87
N ILE A 529 3.36 19.59 -4.83
CA ILE A 529 3.31 20.26 -3.54
C ILE A 529 4.45 21.28 -3.50
N GLN A 530 4.09 22.58 -3.44
CA GLN A 530 5.06 23.65 -3.41
C GLN A 530 4.90 24.53 -2.17
N GLN A 531 6.04 24.85 -1.58
CA GLN A 531 6.09 25.81 -0.50
C GLN A 531 5.98 27.24 -1.08
N VAL A 532 5.04 28.01 -0.52
CA VAL A 532 4.88 29.45 -0.79
C VAL A 532 5.17 30.23 0.48
N GLU A 533 5.88 31.33 0.36
CA GLU A 533 6.08 32.23 1.49
C GLU A 533 4.81 33.05 1.72
N PRO A 534 4.41 33.31 2.99
CA PRO A 534 3.33 34.22 3.27
C PRO A 534 3.65 35.58 2.68
N ALA A 535 2.67 36.22 2.04
CA ALA A 535 2.82 37.54 1.37
C ALA A 535 3.31 38.60 2.34
N GLY A 536 4.64 38.79 2.42
CA GLY A 536 5.33 39.85 3.12
C GLY A 536 6.09 40.70 2.11
N GLU A 537 6.26 42.00 2.41
CA GLU A 537 6.96 42.97 1.58
C GLU A 537 8.43 42.59 1.45
N GLY A 538 8.81 41.91 0.40
CA GLY A 538 10.19 41.52 0.07
C GLY A 538 10.23 40.50 -1.04
N GLU A 539 11.24 40.53 -1.89
CA GLU A 539 11.49 39.73 -3.09
C GLU A 539 10.79 38.37 -3.08
N ARG A 540 9.87 38.13 -4.04
CA ARG A 540 9.22 36.86 -4.26
C ARG A 540 10.29 35.80 -4.58
N ASN A 541 10.64 34.99 -3.59
CA ASN A 541 11.41 33.78 -3.83
C ASN A 541 10.58 32.86 -4.74
N ALA A 542 11.24 32.22 -5.69
CA ALA A 542 10.55 31.26 -6.56
C ALA A 542 9.97 30.12 -5.69
N PRO A 543 8.73 29.67 -5.95
CA PRO A 543 8.12 28.59 -5.17
C PRO A 543 9.01 27.35 -5.19
N CYS A 544 9.25 26.78 -4.00
CA CYS A 544 10.07 25.58 -3.83
C CYS A 544 9.19 24.34 -3.86
N VAL A 545 9.43 23.44 -4.81
CA VAL A 545 8.75 22.14 -4.86
C VAL A 545 9.32 21.25 -3.74
N ILE A 546 8.45 20.78 -2.84
CA ILE A 546 8.82 19.92 -1.72
C ILE A 546 8.33 18.48 -1.90
N GLY A 547 7.38 18.21 -2.80
CA GLY A 547 6.88 16.85 -2.99
C GLY A 547 5.83 16.75 -4.08
N GLU A 548 5.35 15.50 -4.27
CA GLU A 548 4.31 15.15 -5.23
C GLU A 548 3.32 14.16 -4.61
N VAL A 549 2.06 14.21 -5.05
CA VAL A 549 1.00 13.27 -4.65
C VAL A 549 0.12 12.97 -5.85
N ASP A 550 -0.38 11.73 -5.97
CA ASP A 550 -1.31 11.39 -7.04
C ASP A 550 -2.63 12.17 -6.92
N GLN A 551 -3.27 12.44 -8.05
CA GLN A 551 -4.48 13.27 -8.14
C GLN A 551 -5.66 12.65 -7.36
N VAL A 552 -5.73 11.32 -7.26
CA VAL A 552 -6.83 10.64 -6.56
C VAL A 552 -6.68 10.81 -5.05
N SER A 553 -5.45 10.70 -4.54
CA SER A 553 -5.12 10.85 -3.12
C SER A 553 -5.00 12.31 -2.67
N ALA A 554 -4.84 13.27 -3.59
CA ALA A 554 -4.63 14.67 -3.23
C ALA A 554 -5.74 15.24 -2.31
N PRO A 555 -7.05 15.02 -2.56
CA PRO A 555 -8.10 15.48 -1.65
C PRO A 555 -8.07 14.82 -0.26
N LEU A 556 -7.42 13.67 -0.13
CA LEU A 556 -7.28 12.96 1.15
C LEU A 556 -6.06 13.43 1.94
N LEU A 557 -4.95 13.76 1.25
CA LEU A 557 -3.64 13.99 1.86
C LEU A 557 -3.25 15.47 1.93
N VAL A 558 -3.67 16.27 0.94
CA VAL A 558 -3.26 17.68 0.78
C VAL A 558 -4.47 18.58 0.49
N HIS A 559 -5.63 18.27 1.10
CA HIS A 559 -6.82 19.10 1.05
C HIS A 559 -6.58 20.49 1.69
N ASP A 560 -7.43 21.45 1.42
CA ASP A 560 -7.37 22.77 2.04
C ASP A 560 -7.38 22.66 3.57
N GLY A 561 -6.41 23.27 4.24
CA GLY A 561 -6.23 23.21 5.68
C GLY A 561 -5.55 21.93 6.21
N ALA A 562 -5.16 20.98 5.34
CA ALA A 562 -4.40 19.78 5.75
C ALA A 562 -3.05 20.17 6.37
N ILE A 563 -2.57 19.34 7.30
CA ILE A 563 -1.19 19.38 7.78
C ILE A 563 -0.40 18.30 7.04
N TYR A 564 0.47 18.76 6.16
CA TYR A 564 1.39 17.92 5.41
C TYR A 564 2.75 17.91 6.11
N PHE A 565 3.34 16.73 6.31
CA PHE A 565 4.63 16.56 6.94
C PHE A 565 5.70 16.25 5.90
N HIS A 566 6.87 16.90 6.01
CA HIS A 566 8.00 16.62 5.14
C HIS A 566 9.32 16.85 5.89
N GLY A 567 10.19 15.82 5.98
CA GLY A 567 11.51 15.88 6.64
C GLY A 567 11.46 16.21 8.13
N GLY A 568 10.33 15.91 8.81
CA GLY A 568 10.09 16.29 10.21
C GLY A 568 9.52 17.71 10.40
N GLN A 569 9.35 18.47 9.32
CA GLN A 569 8.73 19.80 9.30
C GLN A 569 7.24 19.66 8.99
N SER A 570 6.40 20.48 9.64
CA SER A 570 4.96 20.57 9.36
C SER A 570 4.67 21.70 8.40
N TYR A 571 3.77 21.47 7.45
CA TYR A 571 3.29 22.43 6.48
C TYR A 571 1.77 22.44 6.48
N GLN A 572 1.16 23.62 6.47
CA GLN A 572 -0.28 23.75 6.28
C GLN A 572 -0.60 24.00 4.82
N VAL A 573 -1.48 23.20 4.24
CA VAL A 573 -2.01 23.41 2.89
C VAL A 573 -2.92 24.63 2.90
N GLN A 574 -2.56 25.64 2.14
CA GLN A 574 -3.36 26.86 1.98
C GLN A 574 -4.44 26.66 0.94
N ARG A 575 -4.08 25.98 -0.17
CA ARG A 575 -4.98 25.73 -1.29
C ARG A 575 -4.57 24.50 -2.07
N LEU A 576 -5.53 23.63 -2.36
CA LEU A 576 -5.41 22.57 -3.35
C LEU A 576 -6.15 22.95 -4.62
N ASP A 577 -5.42 23.11 -5.72
CA ASP A 577 -5.96 23.39 -7.05
C ASP A 577 -5.84 22.15 -7.93
N LEU A 578 -6.91 21.38 -8.04
CA LEU A 578 -6.97 20.14 -8.84
C LEU A 578 -6.95 20.40 -10.35
N THR A 579 -7.26 21.63 -10.79
CA THR A 579 -7.20 22.01 -12.20
C THR A 579 -5.77 22.34 -12.61
N ALA A 580 -5.06 23.08 -11.75
CA ALA A 580 -3.65 23.43 -11.94
C ALA A 580 -2.71 22.32 -11.47
N LEU A 581 -3.23 21.22 -10.87
CA LEU A 581 -2.47 20.11 -10.29
C LEU A 581 -1.42 20.57 -9.28
N ARG A 582 -1.84 21.44 -8.35
CA ARG A 582 -0.93 22.12 -7.42
C ARG A 582 -1.53 22.24 -6.02
N ALA A 583 -0.72 21.99 -5.01
CA ALA A 583 -1.02 22.27 -3.62
C ALA A 583 0.00 23.27 -3.06
N ASP A 584 -0.48 24.44 -2.67
CA ASP A 584 0.33 25.51 -2.06
C ASP A 584 0.38 25.32 -0.55
N VAL A 585 1.58 25.24 0.03
CA VAL A 585 1.77 25.00 1.46
C VAL A 585 2.68 26.04 2.11
N THR A 586 2.44 26.30 3.41
CA THR A 586 3.29 27.17 4.24
C THR A 586 3.82 26.39 5.44
N ALA A 587 5.08 26.63 5.82
CA ALA A 587 5.66 26.03 7.00
C ALA A 587 4.92 26.50 8.27
N VAL A 588 4.60 25.57 9.17
CA VAL A 588 3.92 25.84 10.43
C VAL A 588 4.51 24.97 11.55
N ASP A 589 4.40 25.43 12.78
CA ASP A 589 4.70 24.64 13.97
C ASP A 589 3.40 24.41 14.74
N VAL A 590 2.87 23.19 14.66
CA VAL A 590 1.58 22.82 15.27
C VAL A 590 1.70 21.47 15.98
N ASP A 591 0.91 21.27 17.03
CA ASP A 591 0.88 20.04 17.84
C ASP A 591 -0.22 19.06 17.43
N TYR A 592 -0.81 19.25 16.23
CA TYR A 592 -1.86 18.37 15.68
C TYR A 592 -1.54 17.95 14.24
N TYR A 593 -2.24 16.92 13.79
CA TYR A 593 -2.30 16.51 12.38
C TYR A 593 -3.75 16.47 11.90
N THR A 594 -3.96 16.31 10.61
CA THR A 594 -5.30 16.29 10.00
C THR A 594 -5.58 14.95 9.33
N GLU A 595 -6.86 14.57 9.34
CA GLU A 595 -7.34 13.36 8.68
C GLU A 595 -8.62 13.70 7.92
N ALA A 596 -8.65 13.37 6.61
CA ALA A 596 -9.80 13.63 5.76
C ALA A 596 -10.97 12.69 6.11
N ILE A 597 -12.19 13.22 5.96
CA ILE A 597 -13.44 12.49 6.15
C ILE A 597 -14.09 12.31 4.78
N SER A 598 -14.32 11.07 4.39
CA SER A 598 -15.00 10.72 3.14
C SER A 598 -16.39 10.19 3.40
N ASP A 599 -17.32 10.54 2.52
CA ASP A 599 -18.65 9.93 2.43
C ASP A 599 -18.71 9.06 1.17
N SER A 600 -19.27 7.86 1.28
CA SER A 600 -19.41 6.92 0.17
C SER A 600 -20.80 6.31 0.14
N GLU A 601 -21.24 5.98 -1.08
CA GLU A 601 -22.50 5.31 -1.36
C GLU A 601 -22.23 4.23 -2.42
N VAL A 602 -22.76 3.03 -2.22
CA VAL A 602 -22.62 1.91 -3.15
C VAL A 602 -23.95 1.65 -3.81
N LYS A 603 -23.96 1.54 -5.13
CA LYS A 603 -25.14 1.18 -5.93
C LYS A 603 -24.86 -0.12 -6.65
N LEU A 604 -25.71 -1.13 -6.45
CA LEU A 604 -25.62 -2.40 -7.15
C LEU A 604 -25.93 -2.22 -8.63
N LEU A 605 -25.08 -2.73 -9.51
CA LEU A 605 -25.27 -2.75 -10.96
C LEU A 605 -25.69 -4.15 -11.41
N THR A 606 -24.87 -5.18 -11.14
CA THR A 606 -25.14 -6.57 -11.52
C THR A 606 -24.78 -7.51 -10.38
N CYS A 607 -25.46 -8.67 -10.30
CA CYS A 607 -25.12 -9.75 -9.40
C CYS A 607 -24.67 -10.94 -10.26
N HIS A 608 -23.42 -11.41 -10.04
CA HIS A 608 -22.85 -12.50 -10.79
C HIS A 608 -23.17 -13.87 -10.17
N ALA A 609 -23.09 -13.96 -8.85
CA ALA A 609 -23.46 -15.16 -8.12
C ALA A 609 -23.98 -14.80 -6.73
N GLY A 610 -24.89 -15.62 -6.22
CA GLY A 610 -25.43 -15.50 -4.88
C GLY A 610 -25.81 -16.86 -4.31
N ARG A 611 -25.61 -17.04 -3.01
CA ARG A 611 -26.12 -18.19 -2.27
C ARG A 611 -26.86 -17.69 -1.04
N SER A 612 -27.97 -18.36 -0.76
CA SER A 612 -28.79 -18.09 0.42
C SER A 612 -28.51 -19.17 1.46
N ALA A 613 -28.15 -18.73 2.66
CA ALA A 613 -28.15 -19.54 3.86
C ALA A 613 -29.39 -19.17 4.70
N GLU A 614 -29.65 -19.88 5.80
CA GLU A 614 -30.79 -19.62 6.66
C GLU A 614 -30.76 -18.19 7.24
N ASN A 615 -29.56 -17.70 7.59
CA ASN A 615 -29.33 -16.45 8.31
C ASN A 615 -28.77 -15.30 7.46
N SER A 616 -28.24 -15.58 6.27
CA SER A 616 -27.65 -14.58 5.39
C SER A 616 -27.81 -14.91 3.92
N LEU A 617 -27.78 -13.87 3.08
CA LEU A 617 -27.56 -14.01 1.65
C LEU A 617 -26.19 -13.44 1.34
N THR A 618 -25.35 -14.27 0.73
CA THR A 618 -23.99 -13.88 0.31
C THR A 618 -23.95 -13.80 -1.20
N ALA A 619 -23.41 -12.72 -1.73
CA ALA A 619 -23.31 -12.57 -3.18
C ALA A 619 -22.10 -11.72 -3.57
N TRP A 620 -21.76 -11.73 -4.85
CA TRP A 620 -20.79 -10.84 -5.46
C TRP A 620 -21.22 -10.38 -6.85
N GLY A 621 -20.72 -9.22 -7.27
CA GLY A 621 -21.09 -8.64 -8.56
C GLY A 621 -20.53 -7.24 -8.75
N ASP A 622 -21.03 -6.50 -9.73
CA ASP A 622 -20.56 -5.17 -10.05
C ASP A 622 -21.37 -4.09 -9.34
N VAL A 623 -20.66 -3.07 -8.89
CA VAL A 623 -21.21 -1.94 -8.16
C VAL A 623 -20.64 -0.60 -8.66
N ALA A 624 -21.42 0.47 -8.51
CA ALA A 624 -20.96 1.84 -8.65
C ALA A 624 -20.75 2.44 -7.25
N VAL A 625 -19.51 2.76 -6.91
CA VAL A 625 -19.13 3.42 -5.66
C VAL A 625 -19.00 4.91 -5.89
N HIS A 626 -19.81 5.70 -5.22
CA HIS A 626 -19.77 7.15 -5.25
C HIS A 626 -19.10 7.66 -3.98
N ALA A 627 -17.94 8.29 -4.10
CA ALA A 627 -17.16 8.80 -2.96
C ALA A 627 -16.91 10.31 -3.08
N GLN A 628 -16.93 11.00 -1.93
CA GLN A 628 -16.66 12.43 -1.81
C GLN A 628 -15.91 12.71 -0.51
N VAL A 629 -14.87 13.54 -0.56
CA VAL A 629 -14.24 14.08 0.65
C VAL A 629 -15.09 15.27 1.11
N ILE A 630 -15.70 15.14 2.29
CA ILE A 630 -16.70 16.07 2.82
C ILE A 630 -16.19 16.94 3.97
N GLY A 631 -15.02 16.61 4.52
CA GLY A 631 -14.43 17.33 5.63
C GLY A 631 -13.13 16.73 6.10
N TYR A 632 -12.59 17.29 7.17
CA TYR A 632 -11.43 16.74 7.87
C TYR A 632 -11.51 17.01 9.36
N ARG A 633 -10.84 16.19 10.15
CA ARG A 633 -10.67 16.37 11.59
C ARG A 633 -9.24 16.75 11.93
N LYS A 634 -9.07 17.60 12.94
CA LYS A 634 -7.78 17.89 13.57
C LYS A 634 -7.61 16.99 14.78
N ILE A 635 -6.47 16.33 14.86
CA ILE A 635 -6.17 15.34 15.90
C ILE A 635 -4.87 15.73 16.59
N LYS A 636 -4.92 15.89 17.92
CA LYS A 636 -3.75 16.23 18.72
C LYS A 636 -2.70 15.13 18.68
N ARG A 637 -1.43 15.47 18.47
CA ARG A 637 -0.35 14.48 18.31
C ARG A 637 -0.12 13.63 19.56
N THR A 638 -0.25 14.23 20.74
CA THR A 638 0.14 13.59 22.02
C THR A 638 -0.97 12.73 22.60
N THR A 639 -2.22 13.21 22.54
CA THR A 639 -3.39 12.57 23.18
C THR A 639 -4.28 11.83 22.17
N HIS A 640 -4.09 12.06 20.85
CA HIS A 640 -4.97 11.60 19.78
C HIS A 640 -6.43 12.07 19.89
N GLU A 641 -6.65 13.11 20.67
CA GLU A 641 -7.96 13.76 20.85
C GLU A 641 -8.34 14.56 19.61
N THR A 642 -9.61 14.49 19.22
CA THR A 642 -10.15 15.29 18.11
C THR A 642 -10.40 16.72 18.57
N LEU A 643 -9.64 17.68 18.05
CA LEU A 643 -9.73 19.11 18.37
C LEU A 643 -10.88 19.82 17.64
N GLY A 644 -11.36 19.23 16.53
CA GLY A 644 -12.46 19.79 15.76
C GLY A 644 -12.60 19.14 14.38
N VAL A 645 -13.80 19.34 13.78
CA VAL A 645 -14.14 18.83 12.44
C VAL A 645 -14.47 20.03 11.55
N TYR A 646 -13.90 20.04 10.34
CA TYR A 646 -13.99 21.14 9.37
C TYR A 646 -14.56 20.62 8.05
N PRO A 647 -15.48 21.35 7.40
CA PRO A 647 -16.08 20.93 6.14
C PRO A 647 -15.13 21.12 4.95
N LEU A 648 -15.25 20.24 3.98
CA LEU A 648 -14.69 20.35 2.64
C LEU A 648 -15.80 20.06 1.61
N ASP A 649 -15.63 20.57 0.40
CA ASP A 649 -16.60 20.36 -0.67
C ASP A 649 -15.84 20.04 -1.98
N TYR A 650 -15.31 18.82 -2.04
CA TYR A 650 -14.69 18.32 -3.27
C TYR A 650 -15.71 17.60 -4.14
N THR A 651 -15.43 17.52 -5.44
CA THR A 651 -16.30 16.86 -6.43
C THR A 651 -16.47 15.37 -6.08
N ARG A 652 -17.71 14.89 -6.15
CA ARG A 652 -18.06 13.47 -6.02
C ARG A 652 -17.45 12.68 -7.17
N ARG A 653 -16.82 11.57 -6.87
CA ARG A 653 -16.22 10.65 -7.84
C ARG A 653 -17.02 9.37 -7.88
N THR A 654 -17.10 8.74 -9.04
CA THR A 654 -17.74 7.45 -9.24
C THR A 654 -16.68 6.44 -9.68
N LEU A 655 -16.69 5.27 -9.04
CA LEU A 655 -15.87 4.12 -9.37
C LEU A 655 -16.79 2.94 -9.65
N GLU A 656 -16.78 2.43 -10.87
CA GLU A 656 -17.42 1.15 -11.21
C GLU A 656 -16.43 0.03 -10.96
N THR A 657 -16.82 -0.93 -10.10
CA THR A 657 -15.94 -2.00 -9.62
C THR A 657 -16.74 -3.22 -9.19
N SER A 658 -16.04 -4.27 -8.77
CA SER A 658 -16.65 -5.46 -8.19
C SER A 658 -16.73 -5.36 -6.67
N ALA A 659 -17.77 -5.94 -6.09
CA ALA A 659 -17.96 -6.07 -4.65
C ALA A 659 -18.48 -7.45 -4.26
N TYR A 660 -18.09 -7.89 -3.10
CA TYR A 660 -18.72 -8.94 -2.33
C TYR A 660 -19.64 -8.29 -1.29
N TRP A 661 -20.80 -8.90 -0.99
CA TRP A 661 -21.64 -8.43 0.11
C TRP A 661 -22.30 -9.58 0.86
N CYS A 662 -22.52 -9.30 2.15
CA CYS A 662 -23.31 -10.11 3.05
C CYS A 662 -24.58 -9.35 3.40
N GLU A 663 -25.73 -9.92 3.08
CA GLU A 663 -27.07 -9.40 3.39
C GLU A 663 -27.64 -10.16 4.57
N ILE A 664 -28.19 -9.43 5.54
CA ILE A 664 -28.79 -10.01 6.74
C ILE A 664 -30.26 -10.35 6.46
N THR A 665 -30.67 -11.57 6.75
CA THR A 665 -32.05 -12.00 6.51
C THR A 665 -33.05 -11.27 7.45
N PRO A 666 -34.29 -11.04 7.01
CA PRO A 666 -35.31 -10.45 7.88
C PRO A 666 -35.56 -11.23 9.17
N ALA A 667 -35.36 -12.55 9.15
CA ALA A 667 -35.50 -13.40 10.32
C ALA A 667 -34.49 -13.04 11.42
N VAL A 668 -33.20 -12.95 11.05
CA VAL A 668 -32.11 -12.54 11.96
C VAL A 668 -32.32 -11.10 12.47
N GLN A 669 -32.72 -10.19 11.57
CA GLN A 669 -33.02 -8.82 11.96
C GLN A 669 -34.13 -8.78 13.01
N GLN A 670 -35.24 -9.49 12.80
CA GLN A 670 -36.39 -9.54 13.72
C GLN A 670 -36.02 -10.17 15.07
N GLU A 671 -35.24 -11.25 15.05
CA GLU A 671 -34.76 -11.89 16.28
C GLU A 671 -33.91 -10.90 17.13
N LEU A 672 -32.98 -10.17 16.49
CA LEU A 672 -32.13 -9.18 17.16
C LEU A 672 -32.92 -7.94 17.59
N GLU A 673 -33.94 -7.52 16.84
CA GLU A 673 -34.87 -6.44 17.25
C GLU A 673 -35.65 -6.82 18.52
N VAL A 674 -36.22 -8.03 18.57
CA VAL A 674 -36.92 -8.53 19.77
C VAL A 674 -35.98 -8.66 20.97
N ALA A 675 -34.74 -9.06 20.73
CA ALA A 675 -33.72 -9.14 21.80
C ALA A 675 -33.18 -7.76 22.24
N GLY A 676 -33.57 -6.65 21.59
CA GLY A 676 -33.04 -5.32 21.83
C GLY A 676 -31.55 -5.14 21.47
N LEU A 677 -31.11 -5.90 20.46
CA LEU A 677 -29.72 -5.94 19.98
C LEU A 677 -29.56 -5.43 18.54
N TRP A 678 -30.63 -4.87 17.94
CA TRP A 678 -30.58 -4.32 16.58
C TRP A 678 -30.82 -2.80 16.60
N PHE A 679 -29.88 -2.02 16.02
CA PHE A 679 -29.90 -0.57 15.94
C PHE A 679 -29.52 -0.05 14.54
N ASP A 680 -29.55 -0.92 13.54
CA ASP A 680 -29.11 -0.64 12.17
C ASP A 680 -30.26 -0.34 11.19
N SER A 681 -31.51 -0.30 11.66
CA SER A 681 -32.64 0.11 10.85
C SER A 681 -32.73 1.62 10.67
N VAL A 682 -33.28 2.06 9.54
CA VAL A 682 -33.65 3.47 9.34
C VAL A 682 -34.68 3.85 10.39
N ASN A 683 -34.51 4.97 11.09
CA ASN A 683 -35.39 5.38 12.17
C ASN A 683 -36.84 5.59 11.65
N ASP A 684 -37.78 4.91 12.31
CA ASP A 684 -39.19 5.31 12.33
C ASP A 684 -39.40 6.33 13.43
N TYR A 685 -39.55 7.57 13.07
CA TYR A 685 -39.68 8.67 14.05
C TYR A 685 -41.07 8.76 14.70
N GLY A 686 -41.94 7.79 14.50
CA GLY A 686 -43.27 7.72 15.11
C GLY A 686 -44.31 8.64 14.48
N PRO A 687 -45.59 8.49 14.87
CA PRO A 687 -46.73 9.17 14.23
C PRO A 687 -46.71 10.70 14.31
N ASN A 688 -46.11 11.27 15.37
CA ASN A 688 -46.05 12.73 15.57
C ASN A 688 -44.90 13.42 14.83
N TRP A 689 -44.07 12.68 14.08
CA TRP A 689 -42.88 13.23 13.48
C TRP A 689 -43.12 14.40 12.52
N VAL A 690 -44.15 14.29 11.68
CA VAL A 690 -44.50 15.34 10.72
C VAL A 690 -44.84 16.65 11.42
N GLU A 691 -45.59 16.57 12.52
CA GLU A 691 -46.00 17.71 13.34
C GLU A 691 -44.78 18.34 14.06
N GLN A 692 -43.98 17.53 14.73
CA GLN A 692 -42.76 17.96 15.43
C GLN A 692 -41.76 18.61 14.48
N ARG A 693 -41.61 18.06 13.31
CA ARG A 693 -40.74 18.60 12.26
C ARG A 693 -41.20 19.99 11.80
N ALA A 694 -42.52 20.23 11.67
CA ALA A 694 -43.08 21.54 11.35
C ALA A 694 -42.89 22.52 12.53
N ALA A 695 -43.08 22.06 13.77
CA ALA A 695 -42.90 22.87 14.97
C ALA A 695 -41.48 23.37 15.17
N VAL A 696 -40.48 22.50 14.93
CA VAL A 696 -39.04 22.87 14.98
C VAL A 696 -38.71 23.91 13.92
N ARG A 697 -39.23 23.78 12.69
CA ARG A 697 -39.02 24.77 11.63
C ARG A 697 -39.59 26.12 11.96
N ALA A 698 -40.80 26.14 12.56
CA ALA A 698 -41.44 27.36 13.03
C ALA A 698 -40.63 28.03 14.16
N ARG A 699 -40.18 27.24 15.16
CA ARG A 699 -39.35 27.68 16.29
C ARG A 699 -38.06 28.32 15.78
N ASP A 700 -37.34 27.64 14.90
CA ASP A 700 -36.00 28.03 14.42
C ASP A 700 -36.09 28.98 13.20
N ARG A 701 -37.32 29.39 12.81
CA ARG A 701 -37.59 30.34 11.70
C ARG A 701 -36.91 29.96 10.37
N GLY A 702 -36.84 28.67 10.05
CA GLY A 702 -36.17 28.18 8.86
C GLY A 702 -34.67 28.45 8.82
N ARG A 703 -33.99 28.65 9.95
CA ARG A 703 -32.55 28.88 10.05
C ARG A 703 -31.84 27.71 10.72
N CYS A 704 -30.69 27.37 10.17
CA CYS A 704 -29.83 26.37 10.79
C CYS A 704 -29.38 26.79 12.19
N ALA A 705 -29.69 26.00 13.22
CA ALA A 705 -29.30 26.27 14.60
C ALA A 705 -27.79 26.33 14.86
N VAL A 706 -26.97 25.81 13.96
CA VAL A 706 -25.49 25.74 14.08
C VAL A 706 -24.81 26.90 13.35
N CYS A 707 -25.13 27.15 12.09
CA CYS A 707 -24.44 28.17 11.26
C CYS A 707 -25.32 29.40 10.91
N GLY A 708 -26.60 29.39 11.30
CA GLY A 708 -27.52 30.50 11.04
C GLY A 708 -28.01 30.62 9.59
N ALA A 709 -27.56 29.75 8.67
CA ALA A 709 -27.95 29.81 7.27
C ALA A 709 -29.46 29.63 7.09
N PRO A 710 -30.15 30.44 6.25
CA PRO A 710 -31.58 30.27 5.98
C PRO A 710 -31.82 29.11 5.00
N GLU A 711 -33.03 28.56 5.03
CA GLU A 711 -33.50 27.63 4.00
C GLU A 711 -33.51 28.29 2.62
N ALA A 712 -33.02 27.59 1.59
CA ALA A 712 -33.09 28.06 0.22
C ALA A 712 -34.47 27.71 -0.40
N PRO A 713 -34.96 28.47 -1.38
CA PRO A 713 -36.22 28.16 -2.08
C PRO A 713 -36.19 26.74 -2.66
N GLY A 714 -37.19 25.93 -2.31
CA GLY A 714 -37.29 24.52 -2.73
C GLY A 714 -36.37 23.53 -1.99
N ARG A 715 -35.56 23.97 -1.01
CA ARG A 715 -34.64 23.13 -0.28
C ARG A 715 -34.75 23.33 1.23
N GLN A 716 -35.47 22.46 1.88
CA GLN A 716 -35.66 22.48 3.34
C GLN A 716 -34.43 21.98 4.09
N HIS A 717 -34.21 22.52 5.30
CA HIS A 717 -33.24 22.00 6.26
C HIS A 717 -33.72 20.69 6.91
N ASP A 718 -32.78 19.89 7.42
CA ASP A 718 -33.08 18.66 8.13
C ASP A 718 -33.36 18.96 9.62
N VAL A 719 -34.20 18.13 10.26
CA VAL A 719 -34.41 18.18 11.70
C VAL A 719 -33.59 17.07 12.37
N HIS A 720 -32.68 17.46 13.23
CA HIS A 720 -31.74 16.58 13.94
C HIS A 720 -32.12 16.40 15.39
N HIS A 721 -32.02 15.16 15.92
CA HIS A 721 -32.18 14.82 17.33
C HIS A 721 -30.86 15.03 18.06
N LYS A 722 -30.82 15.89 19.08
CA LYS A 722 -29.63 16.14 19.92
C LYS A 722 -29.20 14.86 20.64
N ILE A 723 -30.16 14.17 21.25
CA ILE A 723 -30.00 12.80 21.73
C ILE A 723 -30.58 11.90 20.62
N PRO A 724 -29.80 10.98 20.04
CA PRO A 724 -30.24 10.16 18.93
C PRO A 724 -31.55 9.42 19.22
N PHE A 725 -32.51 9.47 18.31
CA PHE A 725 -33.84 8.90 18.42
C PHE A 725 -33.84 7.44 18.89
N ARG A 726 -32.96 6.63 18.32
CA ARG A 726 -32.81 5.22 18.64
C ARG A 726 -32.48 4.89 20.09
N LEU A 727 -31.92 5.87 20.85
CA LEU A 727 -31.62 5.68 22.29
C LEU A 727 -32.85 5.65 23.19
N PHE A 728 -33.97 6.10 22.67
CA PHE A 728 -35.25 6.08 23.41
C PHE A 728 -35.95 4.72 23.32
N GLY A 729 -35.44 3.79 22.49
CA GLY A 729 -35.97 2.43 22.39
C GLY A 729 -37.44 2.37 21.89
N TYR A 730 -37.80 3.26 20.97
CA TYR A 730 -39.13 3.22 20.36
C TYR A 730 -39.30 1.98 19.47
N VAL A 731 -40.36 1.23 19.71
CA VAL A 731 -40.79 0.09 18.92
C VAL A 731 -42.22 0.34 18.44
N PRO A 732 -42.47 0.45 17.13
CA PRO A 732 -43.79 0.70 16.58
C PRO A 732 -44.85 -0.30 17.07
N GLY A 733 -45.95 0.19 17.62
CA GLY A 733 -47.05 -0.64 18.12
C GLY A 733 -46.81 -1.28 19.47
N LEU A 734 -45.61 -1.12 20.09
CA LEU A 734 -45.26 -1.71 21.38
C LEU A 734 -45.12 -0.67 22.50
N ASN A 735 -44.60 0.53 22.20
CA ASN A 735 -44.43 1.61 23.15
C ASN A 735 -44.59 3.00 22.52
N GLU A 736 -44.63 4.04 23.34
CA GLU A 736 -44.80 5.44 22.92
C GLU A 736 -43.52 6.27 23.14
N ALA A 737 -42.36 5.66 23.18
CA ALA A 737 -41.09 6.34 23.47
C ALA A 737 -40.72 7.43 22.41
N TYR A 738 -41.36 7.40 21.23
CA TYR A 738 -41.25 8.47 20.23
C TYR A 738 -41.74 9.83 20.77
N LEU A 739 -42.67 9.86 21.73
CA LEU A 739 -43.17 11.11 22.33
C LEU A 739 -42.07 11.83 23.10
N GLU A 740 -41.22 11.09 23.79
CA GLU A 740 -40.09 11.63 24.51
C GLU A 740 -38.92 11.99 23.56
N ALA A 741 -38.62 11.12 22.63
CA ALA A 741 -37.56 11.33 21.64
C ALA A 741 -37.81 12.59 20.78
N ASN A 742 -39.06 12.84 20.38
CA ASN A 742 -39.46 13.95 19.53
C ASN A 742 -39.84 15.23 20.28
N ARG A 743 -39.52 15.36 21.58
CA ARG A 743 -39.70 16.62 22.28
C ARG A 743 -38.90 17.74 21.62
N LEU A 744 -39.47 18.93 21.52
CA LEU A 744 -38.86 20.08 20.82
C LEU A 744 -37.48 20.45 21.38
N GLU A 745 -37.23 20.20 22.68
CA GLU A 745 -35.95 20.44 23.36
C GLU A 745 -34.87 19.53 22.80
N ASN A 746 -35.22 18.31 22.37
CA ASN A 746 -34.33 17.33 21.77
C ASN A 746 -34.11 17.54 20.26
N LEU A 747 -34.88 18.41 19.65
CA LEU A 747 -34.85 18.64 18.20
C LEU A 747 -34.16 19.97 17.86
N MET A 748 -33.46 20.04 16.74
CA MET A 748 -32.91 21.27 16.17
C MET A 748 -32.92 21.24 14.64
N LEU A 749 -33.13 22.42 14.02
CA LEU A 749 -33.09 22.56 12.57
C LEU A 749 -31.63 22.76 12.12
N VAL A 750 -31.16 21.96 11.17
CA VAL A 750 -29.78 22.02 10.67
C VAL A 750 -29.73 21.94 9.15
N CYS A 751 -28.88 22.77 8.53
CA CYS A 751 -28.61 22.62 7.10
C CYS A 751 -27.85 21.30 6.83
N ARG A 752 -27.93 20.77 5.63
CA ARG A 752 -27.29 19.49 5.28
C ARG A 752 -25.79 19.43 5.62
N GLY A 753 -25.08 20.54 5.43
CA GLY A 753 -23.66 20.60 5.78
C GLY A 753 -23.41 20.51 7.29
N CYS A 754 -24.24 21.16 8.12
CA CYS A 754 -24.15 21.03 9.57
C CYS A 754 -24.69 19.69 10.07
N HIS A 755 -25.76 19.16 9.46
CA HIS A 755 -26.32 17.86 9.79
C HIS A 755 -25.29 16.75 9.60
N ARG A 756 -24.64 16.72 8.41
CA ARG A 756 -23.55 15.78 8.16
C ARG A 756 -22.41 15.88 9.17
N ARG A 757 -21.99 17.10 9.54
CA ARG A 757 -20.94 17.31 10.56
C ARG A 757 -21.32 16.72 11.92
N ILE A 758 -22.57 16.97 12.36
CA ILE A 758 -23.06 16.47 13.65
C ILE A 758 -23.17 14.94 13.62
N GLU A 759 -23.72 14.37 12.56
CA GLU A 759 -23.82 12.91 12.39
C GLU A 759 -22.45 12.24 12.32
N THR A 760 -21.48 12.86 11.65
CA THR A 760 -20.12 12.31 11.54
C THR A 760 -19.38 12.38 12.87
N ALA A 761 -19.61 13.42 13.68
CA ALA A 761 -18.99 13.57 14.99
C ALA A 761 -19.65 12.71 16.08
N GLY A 762 -20.93 12.37 15.94
CA GLY A 762 -21.72 11.63 16.93
C GLY A 762 -22.26 10.27 16.49
N ARG A 763 -21.67 9.68 15.42
CA ARG A 763 -22.13 8.40 14.86
C ARG A 763 -21.68 7.26 15.76
N TYR A 764 -22.60 6.71 16.55
CA TYR A 764 -22.34 5.49 17.29
C TYR A 764 -22.15 4.31 16.35
N GLN A 765 -21.17 3.49 16.62
CA GLN A 765 -20.96 2.24 15.89
C GLN A 765 -21.97 1.18 16.34
N THR A 766 -22.51 0.45 15.36
CA THR A 766 -23.52 -0.58 15.55
C THR A 766 -22.96 -1.97 15.27
N GLY A 767 -23.80 -2.99 15.30
CA GLY A 767 -23.43 -4.37 14.98
C GLY A 767 -22.91 -4.52 13.54
N LEU A 768 -23.56 -3.86 12.56
CA LEU A 768 -23.12 -3.85 11.17
C LEU A 768 -21.80 -3.09 10.96
N ASP A 769 -21.59 -1.98 11.65
CA ASP A 769 -20.34 -1.24 11.59
C ASP A 769 -19.16 -2.08 12.12
N GLY A 770 -19.39 -2.84 13.20
CA GLY A 770 -18.41 -3.78 13.73
C GLY A 770 -18.12 -4.96 12.78
N LEU A 771 -19.16 -5.52 12.14
CA LEU A 771 -19.00 -6.54 11.12
C LEU A 771 -18.22 -6.00 9.92
N ALA A 772 -18.54 -4.81 9.43
CA ALA A 772 -17.86 -4.14 8.34
C ALA A 772 -16.37 -3.91 8.65
N TYR A 773 -16.07 -3.46 9.87
CA TYR A 773 -14.70 -3.29 10.34
C TYR A 773 -13.93 -4.63 10.34
N LEU A 774 -14.53 -5.69 10.85
CA LEU A 774 -13.92 -7.02 10.87
C LEU A 774 -13.64 -7.53 9.47
N LEU A 775 -14.65 -7.52 8.59
CA LEU A 775 -14.49 -8.01 7.22
C LEU A 775 -13.43 -7.21 6.45
N SER A 776 -13.43 -5.87 6.54
CA SER A 776 -12.47 -5.03 5.83
C SER A 776 -11.02 -5.23 6.30
N ASN A 777 -10.82 -5.61 7.56
CA ASN A 777 -9.48 -5.84 8.11
C ASN A 777 -9.03 -7.30 7.97
N LEU A 778 -9.93 -8.28 8.08
CA LEU A 778 -9.57 -9.69 7.92
C LEU A 778 -9.44 -10.09 6.45
N ALA A 779 -10.27 -9.55 5.55
CA ALA A 779 -10.20 -9.88 4.13
C ALA A 779 -8.77 -9.79 3.54
N PRO A 780 -7.96 -8.75 3.80
CA PRO A 780 -6.59 -8.68 3.30
C PRO A 780 -5.70 -9.84 3.74
N LEU A 781 -5.91 -10.44 4.92
CA LEU A 781 -5.13 -11.59 5.39
C LEU A 781 -5.38 -12.83 4.53
N TYR A 782 -6.62 -13.04 4.11
CA TYR A 782 -7.03 -14.22 3.34
C TYR A 782 -6.87 -14.02 1.83
N LEU A 783 -7.07 -12.80 1.33
CA LEU A 783 -6.87 -12.45 -0.08
C LEU A 783 -5.42 -12.17 -0.42
N MET A 784 -4.59 -11.93 0.60
CA MET A 784 -3.19 -11.60 0.41
C MET A 784 -2.99 -10.30 -0.42
N CYS A 785 -3.89 -9.32 -0.22
CA CYS A 785 -3.85 -8.02 -0.89
C CYS A 785 -3.46 -6.89 0.08
N ASP A 786 -3.20 -5.70 -0.46
CA ASP A 786 -3.01 -4.51 0.36
C ASP A 786 -4.36 -4.08 0.98
N PRO A 787 -4.43 -3.76 2.28
CA PRO A 787 -5.65 -3.21 2.87
C PRO A 787 -6.20 -1.98 2.14
N GLY A 788 -5.35 -1.23 1.44
CA GLY A 788 -5.72 -0.10 0.59
C GLY A 788 -6.48 -0.48 -0.68
N ASP A 789 -6.39 -1.74 -1.13
CA ASP A 789 -7.08 -2.23 -2.34
C ASP A 789 -8.57 -2.46 -2.11
N LEU A 790 -9.01 -2.54 -0.85
CA LEU A 790 -10.39 -2.79 -0.47
C LEU A 790 -11.04 -1.58 0.20
N GLY A 791 -12.34 -1.43 -0.04
CA GLY A 791 -13.21 -0.48 0.64
C GLY A 791 -14.40 -1.21 1.27
N VAL A 792 -15.03 -0.58 2.25
CA VAL A 792 -16.21 -1.13 2.90
C VAL A 792 -17.33 -0.11 2.92
N TYR A 793 -18.57 -0.60 2.77
CA TYR A 793 -19.78 0.21 2.87
C TYR A 793 -20.87 -0.57 3.61
N VAL A 794 -21.59 0.13 4.48
CA VAL A 794 -22.73 -0.43 5.24
C VAL A 794 -24.02 0.19 4.73
N GLU A 795 -24.87 -0.64 4.15
CA GLU A 795 -26.25 -0.28 3.80
C GLU A 795 -27.20 -0.72 4.92
N ARG A 796 -27.84 0.25 5.55
CA ARG A 796 -28.80 -0.03 6.63
C ARG A 796 -30.17 -0.36 6.07
N GLY A 797 -30.76 -1.44 6.57
CA GLY A 797 -32.07 -1.91 6.12
C GLY A 797 -33.24 -1.03 6.57
N SER A 798 -34.39 -1.23 5.94
CA SER A 798 -35.65 -0.66 6.37
C SER A 798 -36.22 -1.43 7.59
N PRO A 799 -36.99 -0.78 8.50
CA PRO A 799 -37.64 -1.46 9.60
C PRO A 799 -38.62 -2.54 9.11
N ILE A 800 -38.64 -3.70 9.78
CA ILE A 800 -39.58 -4.79 9.46
C ILE A 800 -40.99 -4.37 9.88
N GLY A 801 -42.01 -4.63 9.06
CA GLY A 801 -43.42 -4.50 9.40
C GLY A 801 -44.15 -3.27 8.91
N ARG A 802 -43.59 -2.43 8.02
CA ARG A 802 -44.30 -1.32 7.38
C ARG A 802 -44.73 -1.60 5.95
N ALA A 803 -45.99 -1.20 5.64
CA ALA A 803 -46.42 -0.99 4.26
C ALA A 803 -45.50 0.07 3.61
N ALA A 804 -44.90 -0.30 2.48
CA ALA A 804 -43.99 0.56 1.74
C ALA A 804 -44.61 1.94 1.51
N VAL A 805 -43.91 3.00 1.95
CA VAL A 805 -44.10 4.33 1.37
C VAL A 805 -43.78 4.16 -0.12
N PRO A 806 -44.64 4.60 -1.09
CA PRO A 806 -44.54 4.26 -2.50
C PRO A 806 -43.20 4.57 -3.19
N ASP A 807 -42.29 5.30 -2.53
CA ASP A 807 -40.96 5.69 -3.04
C ASP A 807 -39.76 5.18 -2.22
N ALA A 808 -39.96 4.45 -1.13
CA ALA A 808 -38.86 3.87 -0.34
C ALA A 808 -38.61 2.43 -0.81
N ARG A 809 -37.51 2.23 -1.52
CA ARG A 809 -36.98 0.89 -1.80
C ARG A 809 -36.67 0.22 -0.46
N THR A 810 -37.44 -0.78 -0.08
CA THR A 810 -37.16 -1.63 1.08
C THR A 810 -35.94 -2.49 0.73
N HIS A 811 -34.78 -2.16 1.29
CA HIS A 811 -33.57 -2.98 1.16
C HIS A 811 -33.30 -3.69 2.49
N ALA A 812 -32.87 -4.94 2.40
CA ALA A 812 -32.30 -5.67 3.52
C ALA A 812 -30.94 -5.03 3.92
N PRO A 813 -30.54 -5.10 5.19
CA PRO A 813 -29.24 -4.59 5.64
C PRO A 813 -28.09 -5.37 4.99
N ARG A 814 -27.07 -4.64 4.50
CA ARG A 814 -25.94 -5.24 3.79
C ARG A 814 -24.62 -4.65 4.24
N VAL A 815 -23.59 -5.49 4.23
CA VAL A 815 -22.20 -5.05 4.32
C VAL A 815 -21.51 -5.39 3.01
N PHE A 816 -21.03 -4.36 2.30
CA PHE A 816 -20.28 -4.50 1.07
C PHE A 816 -18.79 -4.38 1.36
N VAL A 817 -17.97 -5.27 0.78
CA VAL A 817 -16.53 -5.13 0.64
C VAL A 817 -16.26 -5.02 -0.84
N TYR A 818 -15.81 -3.84 -1.29
CA TYR A 818 -15.59 -3.55 -2.71
C TYR A 818 -14.12 -3.31 -3.03
N GLU A 819 -13.75 -3.58 -4.26
CA GLU A 819 -12.40 -3.35 -4.76
C GLU A 819 -12.23 -1.87 -5.13
N ARG A 820 -11.12 -1.24 -4.71
CA ARG A 820 -10.82 0.17 -5.05
C ARG A 820 -10.18 0.34 -6.42
N VAL A 821 -10.43 -0.61 -7.29
CA VAL A 821 -9.87 -0.68 -8.65
C VAL A 821 -11.01 -0.79 -9.65
N PRO A 822 -10.99 -0.03 -10.75
CA PRO A 822 -12.01 -0.15 -11.79
C PRO A 822 -12.12 -1.59 -12.32
N ALA A 823 -13.35 -2.05 -12.52
CA ALA A 823 -13.69 -3.39 -12.96
C ALA A 823 -13.16 -4.55 -12.08
N GLY A 824 -12.55 -4.25 -10.92
CA GLY A 824 -12.04 -5.25 -9.97
C GLY A 824 -10.85 -6.08 -10.47
N LEU A 825 -10.27 -6.86 -9.55
CA LEU A 825 -9.15 -7.79 -9.78
C LEU A 825 -9.54 -9.25 -9.50
N GLY A 826 -10.79 -9.49 -9.10
CA GLY A 826 -11.34 -10.80 -8.74
C GLY A 826 -11.25 -11.12 -7.24
N PHE A 827 -10.93 -10.16 -6.39
CA PHE A 827 -10.96 -10.35 -4.93
C PHE A 827 -12.38 -10.59 -4.43
N SER A 828 -13.38 -9.94 -5.04
CA SER A 828 -14.78 -10.07 -4.66
C SER A 828 -15.31 -11.48 -4.83
N ALA A 829 -14.94 -12.17 -5.92
CA ALA A 829 -15.28 -13.57 -6.14
C ALA A 829 -14.64 -14.49 -5.09
N GLN A 830 -13.35 -14.23 -4.74
CA GLN A 830 -12.65 -15.00 -3.71
C GLN A 830 -13.26 -14.77 -2.31
N LEU A 831 -13.65 -13.52 -1.97
CA LEU A 831 -14.35 -13.22 -0.71
C LEU A 831 -15.67 -13.97 -0.61
N TYR A 832 -16.39 -14.12 -1.71
CA TYR A 832 -17.60 -14.91 -1.78
C TYR A 832 -17.34 -16.38 -1.42
N ASP A 833 -16.26 -16.97 -1.92
CA ASP A 833 -15.86 -18.33 -1.59
C ASP A 833 -15.38 -18.49 -0.15
N LEU A 834 -14.72 -17.46 0.40
CA LEU A 834 -14.16 -17.43 1.76
C LEU A 834 -15.14 -16.98 2.84
N HIS A 835 -16.40 -16.73 2.52
CA HIS A 835 -17.40 -16.13 3.41
C HIS A 835 -17.44 -16.76 4.81
N GLU A 836 -17.60 -18.08 4.90
CA GLU A 836 -17.69 -18.80 6.17
C GLU A 836 -16.39 -18.72 6.98
N THR A 837 -15.25 -18.82 6.30
CA THR A 837 -13.94 -18.67 6.93
C THR A 837 -13.76 -17.29 7.55
N LEU A 838 -14.20 -16.25 6.85
CA LEU A 838 -14.13 -14.86 7.31
C LEU A 838 -15.07 -14.61 8.50
N LEU A 839 -16.29 -15.14 8.47
CA LEU A 839 -17.22 -15.01 9.58
C LEU A 839 -16.73 -15.71 10.84
N ASN A 840 -16.17 -16.91 10.71
CA ASN A 840 -15.59 -17.66 11.84
C ASN A 840 -14.39 -16.92 12.43
N ALA A 841 -13.48 -16.40 11.61
CA ALA A 841 -12.34 -15.61 12.05
C ALA A 841 -12.78 -14.30 12.73
N ALA A 842 -13.83 -13.66 12.21
CA ALA A 842 -14.43 -12.47 12.81
C ALA A 842 -15.02 -12.78 14.21
N LEU A 843 -15.78 -13.86 14.32
CA LEU A 843 -16.38 -14.33 15.57
C LEU A 843 -15.30 -14.63 16.63
N GLU A 844 -14.26 -15.37 16.24
CA GLU A 844 -13.13 -15.68 17.12
C GLU A 844 -12.41 -14.41 17.60
N SER A 845 -12.16 -13.47 16.69
CA SER A 845 -11.49 -12.21 17.00
C SER A 845 -12.24 -11.38 18.05
N VAL A 846 -13.57 -11.36 17.97
CA VAL A 846 -14.42 -10.63 18.93
C VAL A 846 -14.50 -11.37 20.28
N ARG A 847 -14.68 -12.70 20.26
CA ARG A 847 -14.77 -13.53 21.48
C ARG A 847 -13.47 -13.54 22.28
N SER A 848 -12.34 -13.66 21.62
CA SER A 848 -11.01 -13.71 22.25
C SER A 848 -10.51 -12.34 22.76
N CYS A 849 -11.14 -11.24 22.37
CA CYS A 849 -10.70 -9.91 22.79
C CYS A 849 -11.06 -9.63 24.26
N PRO A 850 -10.09 -9.21 25.12
CA PRO A 850 -10.37 -8.99 26.56
C PRO A 850 -11.17 -7.71 26.87
N CYS A 851 -11.34 -6.78 25.92
CA CYS A 851 -12.06 -5.54 26.16
C CYS A 851 -13.56 -5.79 26.46
N VAL A 852 -14.20 -4.87 27.18
CA VAL A 852 -15.62 -4.99 27.56
C VAL A 852 -16.54 -4.37 26.49
N HIS A 853 -16.23 -3.16 26.07
CA HIS A 853 -17.15 -2.35 25.23
C HIS A 853 -16.88 -2.45 23.73
N GLY A 854 -15.69 -2.85 23.34
CA GLY A 854 -15.15 -2.84 22.00
C GLY A 854 -13.85 -2.04 21.93
N CYS A 855 -13.00 -2.37 20.99
CA CYS A 855 -11.71 -1.69 20.81
C CYS A 855 -11.19 -1.91 19.37
N PRO A 856 -10.14 -1.18 18.96
CA PRO A 856 -9.55 -1.35 17.62
C PRO A 856 -9.09 -2.77 17.29
N ALA A 857 -8.84 -3.62 18.31
CA ALA A 857 -8.45 -5.01 18.13
C ALA A 857 -9.62 -5.97 17.80
N CYS A 858 -10.87 -5.51 17.87
CA CYS A 858 -12.04 -6.36 17.61
C CYS A 858 -13.10 -5.71 16.71
N VAL A 859 -13.73 -4.60 17.13
CA VAL A 859 -14.87 -4.00 16.42
C VAL A 859 -14.60 -2.58 15.93
N GLY A 860 -13.37 -2.12 16.05
CA GLY A 860 -12.95 -0.76 15.71
C GLY A 860 -12.94 0.19 16.90
N PRO A 861 -12.46 1.43 16.68
CA PRO A 861 -12.42 2.45 17.73
C PRO A 861 -13.85 2.81 18.18
N VAL A 862 -14.12 2.71 19.48
CA VAL A 862 -15.42 3.03 20.10
C VAL A 862 -15.36 4.42 20.73
N LEU A 863 -16.45 5.18 20.64
CA LEU A 863 -16.56 6.50 21.27
C LEU A 863 -16.68 6.36 22.78
N ASP A 864 -15.98 7.22 23.54
CA ASP A 864 -15.95 7.17 25.02
C ASP A 864 -17.33 7.34 25.68
N ASP A 865 -18.23 8.10 25.04
CA ASP A 865 -19.57 8.41 25.55
C ASP A 865 -20.68 7.47 25.02
N GLN A 866 -20.32 6.29 24.51
CA GLN A 866 -21.31 5.37 23.96
C GLN A 866 -22.16 4.77 25.09
N PRO A 867 -23.50 4.89 25.04
CA PRO A 867 -24.37 4.29 26.04
C PRO A 867 -24.20 2.77 26.13
N LEU A 868 -24.32 2.22 27.33
CA LEU A 868 -24.19 0.77 27.61
C LEU A 868 -25.06 -0.11 26.68
N GLN A 869 -26.22 0.40 26.25
CA GLN A 869 -27.15 -0.28 25.35
C GLN A 869 -26.58 -0.43 23.91
N LEU A 870 -25.66 0.46 23.53
CA LEU A 870 -25.03 0.52 22.20
C LEU A 870 -23.60 0.00 22.21
N GLN A 871 -23.24 -0.93 23.09
CA GLN A 871 -21.91 -1.53 23.11
C GLN A 871 -21.65 -2.28 21.79
N THR A 872 -20.85 -1.70 20.92
CA THR A 872 -20.56 -2.22 19.59
C THR A 872 -20.09 -3.68 19.62
N LYS A 873 -19.25 -4.04 20.58
CA LYS A 873 -18.78 -5.43 20.74
C LYS A 873 -19.93 -6.41 20.99
N ARG A 874 -20.86 -6.07 21.90
CA ARG A 874 -22.03 -6.91 22.21
C ARG A 874 -22.93 -7.07 21.00
N LEU A 875 -23.22 -5.98 20.29
CA LEU A 875 -24.07 -5.97 19.09
C LEU A 875 -23.45 -6.79 17.95
N THR A 876 -22.14 -6.58 17.70
CA THR A 876 -21.41 -7.31 16.67
C THR A 876 -21.32 -8.80 16.99
N LEU A 877 -21.07 -9.16 18.27
CA LEU A 877 -21.01 -10.55 18.69
C LEU A 877 -22.36 -11.25 18.48
N ALA A 878 -23.45 -10.59 18.90
CA ALA A 878 -24.80 -11.13 18.74
C ALA A 878 -25.16 -11.35 17.26
N LEU A 879 -24.75 -10.45 16.38
CA LEU A 879 -24.93 -10.58 14.93
C LEU A 879 -24.10 -11.75 14.37
N LEU A 880 -22.80 -11.82 14.70
CA LEU A 880 -21.90 -12.86 14.21
C LEU A 880 -22.30 -14.26 14.67
N GLU A 881 -22.83 -14.41 15.89
CA GLU A 881 -23.32 -15.69 16.41
C GLU A 881 -24.51 -16.23 15.61
N ARG A 882 -25.34 -15.36 15.03
CA ARG A 882 -26.42 -15.77 14.12
C ARG A 882 -25.92 -16.07 12.72
N LEU A 883 -24.99 -15.26 12.23
CA LEU A 883 -24.48 -15.42 10.87
C LEU A 883 -23.56 -16.66 10.70
N ALA A 884 -22.87 -17.07 11.77
CA ALA A 884 -21.98 -18.23 11.78
C ALA A 884 -22.68 -19.53 12.25
N ALA A 885 -23.93 -19.46 12.72
CA ALA A 885 -24.75 -20.62 13.06
C ALA A 885 -25.38 -21.19 11.81
#